data_3387cec90478017eafecb60b287a5c91
#
_entry.id   3387cec90478017eafecb60b287a5c91
#
_cell.length_a   1.000
_cell.length_b   1.000
_cell.length_c   1.000
_cell.angle_alpha   90.00
_cell.angle_beta   90.00
_cell.angle_gamma   90.00
#
_symmetry.space_group_name_H-M   'P 1'
#
loop_
_entity.id
_entity.type
_entity.pdbx_description
1 polymer ?
#
loop_
_entity_poly.entity_id
_entity_poly.type
_entity_poly.pdbx_seq_one_letter_code
_entity_poly.pdbx_strand_id
1 'polypeptide(L)'
;MENLTNTAVHLLEDSQGADLTRREKRKLSVEITTAMIALVCLVTGLLYKGIFPEQTAVAGLIYSVGVLVEGLPLLATAIRGFLQRAVTNAMEILVSIAVLACYITGQHELAILIPVVLSVVHFLEERSIMGGRDAIEGLKQMQATDAVLETEDGEVTVEVQALKRGDIIIVRPGMGLPIDGTVIWGNSNIDQKSLTGEPLPAAVTVGDTVYAGTTNLDGMIKVRVEKEYQDTSFTKIVSLLEEAQSITVPEIRIVDRFMHYYIPLALIVAALTALLSRNISNAIAVLVVSCPCGHMLVSSAPMIAALAVSTKRGILIKNAKFVEQLTNITTVIFDKTGTITRGELSISGFYLQEAQSREELFARGGCVACSSMHPISRSLMKTLEGEGIPYEEGFQVRETAGKGLTGTRGGEEILFGSRHWIESLGYQPEDPHMDTGGGPANWVVYNGRVLGCLMFDDSVRPEAEEVVSRLHEDGMEQTVLLTGDREFAARKVQRQTGIDQVYFHLLPEEKLEHVKRLRQDAHVLAVGDGINDALALAEADVGIAMGAMGSDVAIQSADIALMNNDLNNIPFVMSLARSTKSIMYQNIGIAFSVSLIMMILAAVGVIPALAGAFLHNIGAFVILINSSRILRDSGGEG
;
A
#
# COMPACT_ATOMS: atom_id res chain seq x y z
N MET A 1 -1.74 42.58 8.41
CA MET A 1 -2.29 41.27 8.11
C MET A 1 -1.35 40.42 7.25
N GLU A 2 -0.81 40.92 6.13
CA GLU A 2 0.15 40.16 5.30
C GLU A 2 1.40 39.66 6.05
N ASN A 3 1.96 40.48 6.95
CA ASN A 3 3.13 40.07 7.74
C ASN A 3 2.85 38.98 8.78
N LEU A 4 1.63 38.93 9.36
CA LEU A 4 1.25 37.89 10.30
C LEU A 4 0.94 36.56 9.58
N THR A 5 0.34 36.64 8.39
CA THR A 5 0.15 35.47 7.52
C THR A 5 1.49 34.91 7.04
N ASN A 6 2.45 35.76 6.68
CA ASN A 6 3.79 35.31 6.30
C ASN A 6 4.58 34.69 7.47
N THR A 7 4.41 35.20 8.70
CA THR A 7 5.04 34.59 9.89
C THR A 7 4.42 33.23 10.21
N ALA A 8 3.08 33.07 10.08
CA ALA A 8 2.41 31.78 10.24
C ALA A 8 2.80 30.78 9.14
N VAL A 9 3.00 31.24 7.91
CA VAL A 9 3.52 30.43 6.79
C VAL A 9 4.97 30.01 7.04
N HIS A 10 5.83 30.89 7.55
CA HIS A 10 7.23 30.55 7.91
C HIS A 10 7.31 29.54 9.06
N LEU A 11 6.42 29.61 10.05
CA LEU A 11 6.33 28.60 11.12
C LEU A 11 5.85 27.23 10.60
N LEU A 12 5.16 27.21 9.46
CA LEU A 12 4.73 25.99 8.76
C LEU A 12 5.81 25.46 7.79
N GLU A 13 6.63 26.34 7.22
CA GLU A 13 7.75 25.97 6.34
C GLU A 13 8.95 25.39 7.11
N ASP A 14 9.17 25.79 8.36
CA ASP A 14 10.19 25.17 9.25
C ASP A 14 9.78 23.78 9.78
N SER A 15 8.52 23.39 9.63
CA SER A 15 8.07 22.01 9.86
C SER A 15 8.24 21.21 8.57
N GLN A 16 9.41 20.63 8.34
CA GLN A 16 9.68 19.67 7.28
C GLN A 16 8.64 18.53 7.32
N GLY A 17 7.75 18.48 6.33
CA GLY A 17 6.82 17.36 6.14
C GLY A 17 5.45 17.81 5.60
N ALA A 18 5.00 17.16 4.55
CA ALA A 18 3.73 17.22 3.84
C ALA A 18 3.46 18.46 2.97
N ASP A 19 3.51 18.26 1.66
CA ASP A 19 3.05 19.26 0.68
C ASP A 19 1.51 19.39 0.72
N LEU A 20 1.03 20.18 1.69
CA LEU A 20 -0.37 20.61 1.75
C LEU A 20 -0.72 21.35 0.45
N THR A 21 -1.85 21.01 -0.17
CA THR A 21 -2.33 21.76 -1.32
C THR A 21 -2.45 23.25 -0.97
N ARG A 22 -2.26 24.16 -1.93
CA ARG A 22 -2.41 25.62 -1.71
C ARG A 22 -3.73 25.97 -1.01
N ARG A 23 -4.77 25.16 -1.20
CA ARG A 23 -6.09 25.34 -0.60
C ARG A 23 -6.12 24.95 0.89
N GLU A 24 -5.44 23.87 1.24
CA GLU A 24 -5.30 23.41 2.64
C GLU A 24 -4.38 24.33 3.43
N LYS A 25 -3.23 24.71 2.88
CA LYS A 25 -2.32 25.73 3.48
C LYS A 25 -3.07 27.04 3.77
N ARG A 26 -3.92 27.49 2.84
CA ARG A 26 -4.71 28.70 3.04
C ARG A 26 -5.79 28.53 4.09
N LYS A 27 -6.46 27.39 4.16
CA LYS A 27 -7.49 27.10 5.19
C LYS A 27 -6.86 27.07 6.56
N LEU A 28 -5.78 26.31 6.73
CA LEU A 28 -5.04 26.19 7.99
C LEU A 28 -4.47 27.53 8.45
N SER A 29 -3.89 28.33 7.54
CA SER A 29 -3.38 29.67 7.84
C SER A 29 -4.49 30.62 8.33
N VAL A 30 -5.68 30.55 7.76
CA VAL A 30 -6.84 31.35 8.21
C VAL A 30 -7.27 30.90 9.62
N GLU A 31 -7.40 29.61 9.88
CA GLU A 31 -7.79 29.06 11.18
C GLU A 31 -6.79 29.44 12.30
N ILE A 32 -5.49 29.30 12.04
CA ILE A 32 -4.44 29.72 13.00
C ILE A 32 -4.49 31.23 13.23
N THR A 33 -4.69 32.02 12.17
CA THR A 33 -4.73 33.48 12.29
C THR A 33 -5.93 33.96 13.11
N THR A 34 -7.12 33.38 12.88
CA THR A 34 -8.33 33.71 13.65
C THR A 34 -8.18 33.31 15.12
N ALA A 35 -7.64 32.11 15.41
CA ALA A 35 -7.37 31.65 16.76
C ALA A 35 -6.35 32.54 17.50
N MET A 36 -5.28 32.98 16.82
CA MET A 36 -4.31 33.92 17.39
C MET A 36 -4.93 35.29 17.71
N ILE A 37 -5.75 35.83 16.82
CA ILE A 37 -6.45 37.11 17.07
C ILE A 37 -7.39 36.95 18.26
N ALA A 38 -8.15 35.86 18.33
CA ALA A 38 -9.05 35.58 19.45
C ALA A 38 -8.27 35.42 20.77
N LEU A 39 -7.13 34.74 20.76
CA LEU A 39 -6.25 34.60 21.93
C LEU A 39 -5.71 35.97 22.40
N VAL A 40 -5.29 36.83 21.48
CA VAL A 40 -4.86 38.20 21.82
C VAL A 40 -6.01 38.98 22.43
N CYS A 41 -7.22 38.89 21.88
CA CYS A 41 -8.41 39.51 22.46
C CYS A 41 -8.72 38.98 23.87
N LEU A 42 -8.60 37.65 24.09
CA LEU A 42 -8.78 37.03 25.38
C LEU A 42 -7.79 37.57 26.42
N VAL A 43 -6.48 37.52 26.09
CA VAL A 43 -5.42 37.99 27.00
C VAL A 43 -5.58 39.49 27.30
N THR A 44 -5.84 40.30 26.27
CA THR A 44 -6.04 41.74 26.42
C THR A 44 -7.27 42.03 27.31
N GLY A 45 -8.37 41.30 27.11
CA GLY A 45 -9.57 41.44 27.91
C GLY A 45 -9.35 41.06 29.38
N LEU A 46 -8.60 39.95 29.64
CA LEU A 46 -8.23 39.53 30.99
C LEU A 46 -7.33 40.57 31.69
N LEU A 47 -6.30 41.07 30.99
CA LEU A 47 -5.42 42.11 31.52
C LEU A 47 -6.19 43.40 31.81
N TYR A 48 -7.05 43.82 30.89
CA TYR A 48 -7.88 45.01 31.07
C TYR A 48 -8.80 44.89 32.28
N LYS A 49 -9.49 43.74 32.44
CA LYS A 49 -10.35 43.44 33.58
C LYS A 49 -9.56 43.41 34.92
N GLY A 50 -8.31 42.93 34.89
CA GLY A 50 -7.42 42.92 36.06
C GLY A 50 -6.96 44.33 36.47
N ILE A 51 -6.75 45.25 35.51
CA ILE A 51 -6.29 46.62 35.76
C ILE A 51 -7.47 47.56 36.08
N PHE A 52 -8.61 47.37 35.41
CA PHE A 52 -9.80 48.21 35.54
C PHE A 52 -11.03 47.39 35.88
N PRO A 53 -11.16 46.85 37.12
CA PRO A 53 -12.23 45.92 37.49
C PRO A 53 -13.64 46.52 37.39
N GLU A 54 -13.78 47.84 37.49
CA GLU A 54 -15.08 48.54 37.39
C GLU A 54 -15.57 48.71 35.93
N GLN A 55 -14.69 48.58 34.92
CA GLN A 55 -15.03 48.78 33.53
C GLN A 55 -15.29 47.46 32.79
N THR A 56 -16.17 46.62 33.30
CA THR A 56 -16.49 45.29 32.74
C THR A 56 -17.08 45.36 31.33
N ALA A 57 -17.74 46.46 30.97
CA ALA A 57 -18.30 46.65 29.62
C ALA A 57 -17.24 46.71 28.53
N VAL A 58 -16.08 47.35 28.82
CA VAL A 58 -14.96 47.44 27.82
C VAL A 58 -14.30 46.08 27.66
N ALA A 59 -14.06 45.33 28.73
CA ALA A 59 -13.57 43.96 28.65
C ALA A 59 -14.55 43.08 27.87
N GLY A 60 -15.86 43.22 28.09
CA GLY A 60 -16.91 42.53 27.33
C GLY A 60 -16.87 42.85 25.82
N LEU A 61 -16.59 44.09 25.42
CA LEU A 61 -16.42 44.48 24.03
C LEU A 61 -15.19 43.81 23.40
N ILE A 62 -14.05 43.78 24.10
CA ILE A 62 -12.84 43.12 23.65
C ILE A 62 -13.09 41.61 23.41
N TYR A 63 -13.76 40.94 24.37
CA TYR A 63 -14.15 39.55 24.22
C TYR A 63 -15.10 39.33 23.04
N SER A 64 -16.06 40.23 22.83
CA SER A 64 -17.04 40.16 21.73
C SER A 64 -16.33 40.21 20.36
N VAL A 65 -15.30 41.02 20.21
CA VAL A 65 -14.49 41.05 18.97
C VAL A 65 -13.82 39.69 18.72
N GLY A 66 -13.22 39.09 19.74
CA GLY A 66 -12.61 37.78 19.63
C GLY A 66 -13.63 36.66 19.29
N VAL A 67 -14.78 36.69 19.94
CA VAL A 67 -15.90 35.75 19.64
C VAL A 67 -16.40 35.92 18.21
N LEU A 68 -16.49 37.13 17.69
CA LEU A 68 -16.89 37.38 16.31
C LEU A 68 -15.87 36.85 15.31
N VAL A 69 -14.59 37.05 15.59
CA VAL A 69 -13.50 36.60 14.68
C VAL A 69 -13.44 35.09 14.57
N GLU A 70 -13.54 34.36 15.67
CA GLU A 70 -13.41 32.89 15.72
C GLU A 70 -14.77 32.19 15.59
N GLY A 71 -15.83 32.73 16.21
CA GLY A 71 -17.15 32.12 16.25
C GLY A 71 -17.97 32.31 14.96
N LEU A 72 -17.74 33.37 14.19
CA LEU A 72 -18.51 33.63 12.96
C LEU A 72 -18.21 32.65 11.85
N PRO A 73 -16.96 32.25 11.59
CA PRO A 73 -16.63 31.17 10.68
C PRO A 73 -17.24 29.82 11.12
N LEU A 74 -17.15 29.48 12.41
CA LEU A 74 -17.75 28.28 13.00
C LEU A 74 -19.27 28.25 12.80
N LEU A 75 -19.95 29.34 13.10
CA LEU A 75 -21.40 29.47 12.94
C LEU A 75 -21.82 29.38 11.46
N ALA A 76 -21.06 29.99 10.55
CA ALA A 76 -21.30 29.90 9.12
C ALA A 76 -21.15 28.46 8.60
N THR A 77 -20.18 27.72 9.08
CA THR A 77 -19.97 26.31 8.76
C THR A 77 -21.06 25.43 9.35
N ALA A 78 -21.47 25.69 10.60
CA ALA A 78 -22.57 25.00 11.25
C ALA A 78 -23.91 25.18 10.51
N ILE A 79 -24.22 26.41 10.08
CA ILE A 79 -25.45 26.71 9.32
C ILE A 79 -25.43 26.02 7.95
N ARG A 80 -24.30 26.07 7.22
CA ARG A 80 -24.15 25.38 5.94
C ARG A 80 -24.32 23.86 6.11
N GLY A 81 -23.67 23.27 7.11
CA GLY A 81 -23.79 21.84 7.42
C GLY A 81 -25.21 21.43 7.75
N PHE A 82 -25.92 22.23 8.54
CA PHE A 82 -27.32 21.99 8.87
C PHE A 82 -28.23 22.04 7.62
N LEU A 83 -28.04 23.04 6.75
CA LEU A 83 -28.81 23.19 5.52
C LEU A 83 -28.53 22.06 4.51
N GLN A 84 -27.29 21.58 4.46
CA GLN A 84 -26.86 20.50 3.56
C GLN A 84 -27.13 19.10 4.13
N ARG A 85 -27.67 18.99 5.35
CA ARG A 85 -27.82 17.73 6.10
C ARG A 85 -26.52 16.94 6.21
N ALA A 86 -25.39 17.63 6.22
CA ALA A 86 -24.06 17.02 6.32
C ALA A 86 -23.75 16.76 7.81
N VAL A 87 -23.72 15.50 8.19
CA VAL A 87 -23.43 15.06 9.57
C VAL A 87 -21.97 15.36 9.97
N THR A 88 -21.11 15.57 8.97
CA THR A 88 -19.68 15.91 9.16
C THR A 88 -19.45 17.19 9.94
N ASN A 89 -20.44 18.09 10.05
CA ASN A 89 -20.34 19.37 10.75
C ASN A 89 -20.99 19.34 12.16
N ALA A 90 -21.05 18.16 12.76
CA ALA A 90 -21.64 17.96 14.10
C ALA A 90 -20.92 18.76 15.19
N MET A 91 -19.61 18.85 15.09
CA MET A 91 -18.75 19.58 16.01
C MET A 91 -19.08 21.08 16.00
N GLU A 92 -19.12 21.67 14.81
CA GLU A 92 -19.37 23.11 14.64
C GLU A 92 -20.76 23.50 15.14
N ILE A 93 -21.75 22.61 15.01
CA ILE A 93 -23.11 22.85 15.51
C ILE A 93 -23.12 22.92 17.05
N LEU A 94 -22.56 21.91 17.74
CA LEU A 94 -22.56 21.86 19.20
C LEU A 94 -21.74 22.99 19.81
N VAL A 95 -20.55 23.27 19.23
CA VAL A 95 -19.69 24.37 19.70
C VAL A 95 -20.34 25.72 19.45
N SER A 96 -20.97 25.95 18.29
CA SER A 96 -21.69 27.21 18.02
C SER A 96 -22.82 27.46 19.00
N ILE A 97 -23.58 26.41 19.36
CA ILE A 97 -24.65 26.52 20.38
C ILE A 97 -24.04 26.82 21.74
N ALA A 98 -22.94 26.18 22.13
CA ALA A 98 -22.25 26.43 23.40
C ALA A 98 -21.72 27.87 23.48
N VAL A 99 -21.06 28.36 22.43
CA VAL A 99 -20.55 29.74 22.33
C VAL A 99 -21.70 30.76 22.44
N LEU A 100 -22.79 30.53 21.72
CA LEU A 100 -23.97 31.40 21.77
C LEU A 100 -24.60 31.40 23.16
N ALA A 101 -24.72 30.24 23.82
CA ALA A 101 -25.21 30.11 25.17
C ALA A 101 -24.32 30.87 26.18
N CYS A 102 -23.01 30.74 26.09
CA CYS A 102 -22.03 31.47 26.89
C CYS A 102 -22.21 32.99 26.70
N TYR A 103 -22.33 33.43 25.44
CA TYR A 103 -22.47 34.85 25.10
C TYR A 103 -23.76 35.47 25.69
N ILE A 104 -24.91 34.78 25.49
CA ILE A 104 -26.23 35.23 26.01
C ILE A 104 -26.26 35.26 27.56
N THR A 105 -25.54 34.33 28.20
CA THR A 105 -25.50 34.26 29.69
C THR A 105 -24.45 35.18 30.31
N GLY A 106 -23.77 36.02 29.50
CA GLY A 106 -22.76 36.97 29.98
C GLY A 106 -21.41 36.33 30.33
N GLN A 107 -21.21 35.04 29.99
CA GLN A 107 -19.94 34.34 30.20
C GLN A 107 -18.99 34.56 29.01
N HIS A 108 -18.67 35.84 28.73
CA HIS A 108 -17.92 36.23 27.52
C HIS A 108 -16.50 35.62 27.46
N GLU A 109 -15.87 35.39 28.61
CA GLU A 109 -14.55 34.76 28.73
C GLU A 109 -14.57 33.30 28.22
N LEU A 110 -15.62 32.57 28.61
CA LEU A 110 -15.80 31.18 28.12
C LEU A 110 -16.22 31.15 26.65
N ALA A 111 -17.00 32.11 26.19
CA ALA A 111 -17.45 32.21 24.81
C ALA A 111 -16.27 32.35 23.81
N ILE A 112 -15.18 33.01 24.21
CA ILE A 112 -13.97 33.13 23.38
C ILE A 112 -12.99 31.98 23.62
N LEU A 113 -12.89 31.50 24.87
CA LEU A 113 -11.89 30.49 25.23
C LEU A 113 -12.21 29.11 24.65
N ILE A 114 -13.50 28.71 24.63
CA ILE A 114 -13.92 27.41 24.10
C ILE A 114 -13.47 27.20 22.64
N PRO A 115 -13.83 28.07 21.67
CA PRO A 115 -13.41 27.87 20.29
C PRO A 115 -11.88 27.94 20.12
N VAL A 116 -11.15 28.83 20.84
CA VAL A 116 -9.70 28.90 20.79
C VAL A 116 -9.05 27.59 21.24
N VAL A 117 -9.50 27.00 22.35
CA VAL A 117 -8.99 25.71 22.84
C VAL A 117 -9.27 24.62 21.82
N LEU A 118 -10.48 24.57 21.26
CA LEU A 118 -10.86 23.58 20.25
C LEU A 118 -10.04 23.71 18.97
N SER A 119 -9.77 24.93 18.48
CA SER A 119 -8.92 25.15 17.32
C SER A 119 -7.48 24.71 17.55
N VAL A 120 -6.92 24.96 18.75
CA VAL A 120 -5.58 24.47 19.11
C VAL A 120 -5.54 22.94 19.15
N VAL A 121 -6.54 22.31 19.74
CA VAL A 121 -6.62 20.86 19.83
C VAL A 121 -6.81 20.24 18.45
N HIS A 122 -7.69 20.79 17.63
CA HIS A 122 -7.90 20.34 16.26
C HIS A 122 -6.61 20.42 15.42
N PHE A 123 -5.87 21.50 15.58
CA PHE A 123 -4.54 21.62 14.95
C PHE A 123 -3.57 20.52 15.42
N LEU A 124 -3.54 20.20 16.71
CA LEU A 124 -2.70 19.12 17.24
C LEU A 124 -3.14 17.73 16.76
N GLU A 125 -4.46 17.51 16.63
CA GLU A 125 -5.02 16.28 16.05
C GLU A 125 -4.65 16.13 14.58
N GLU A 126 -4.84 17.18 13.76
CA GLU A 126 -4.41 17.15 12.35
C GLU A 126 -2.91 16.86 12.22
N ARG A 127 -2.08 17.48 13.06
CA ARG A 127 -0.63 17.23 13.08
C ARG A 127 -0.29 15.80 13.52
N SER A 128 -1.04 15.21 14.44
CA SER A 128 -0.84 13.82 14.87
C SER A 128 -1.23 12.82 13.78
N ILE A 129 -2.27 13.11 13.00
CA ILE A 129 -2.65 12.33 11.80
C ILE A 129 -1.58 12.45 10.72
N MET A 130 -0.93 13.64 10.58
CA MET A 130 0.20 13.84 9.66
C MET A 130 1.39 12.93 9.97
N GLY A 131 1.67 12.60 11.24
CA GLY A 131 2.73 11.65 11.59
C GLY A 131 2.58 10.25 10.97
N GLY A 132 1.35 9.83 10.66
CA GLY A 132 1.10 8.62 9.84
C GLY A 132 1.36 8.82 8.34
N ARG A 133 1.31 10.06 7.85
CA ARG A 133 1.67 10.43 6.48
C ARG A 133 3.18 10.53 6.28
N ASP A 134 3.95 10.72 7.36
CA ASP A 134 5.42 10.84 7.30
C ASP A 134 6.09 9.60 6.68
N ALA A 135 5.47 8.41 6.76
CA ALA A 135 5.97 7.21 6.10
C ALA A 135 5.92 7.33 4.56
N ILE A 136 4.91 7.98 4.01
CA ILE A 136 4.78 8.23 2.56
C ILE A 136 5.65 9.40 2.13
N GLU A 137 5.74 10.43 2.95
CA GLU A 137 6.67 11.54 2.75
C GLU A 137 8.13 11.07 2.78
N GLY A 138 8.47 10.13 3.69
CA GLY A 138 9.77 9.47 3.71
C GLY A 138 10.08 8.72 2.41
N LEU A 139 9.09 8.11 1.77
CA LEU A 139 9.26 7.53 0.44
C LEU A 139 9.55 8.61 -0.61
N LYS A 140 8.80 9.71 -0.64
CA LYS A 140 9.04 10.83 -1.57
C LYS A 140 10.44 11.41 -1.46
N GLN A 141 10.98 11.53 -0.24
CA GLN A 141 12.32 12.03 0.01
C GLN A 141 13.44 11.10 -0.50
N MET A 142 13.13 9.82 -0.76
CA MET A 142 14.07 8.88 -1.38
C MET A 142 14.21 9.08 -2.89
N GLN A 143 13.34 9.85 -3.50
CA GLN A 143 13.41 10.15 -4.93
C GLN A 143 14.53 11.16 -5.19
N ALA A 144 15.50 10.77 -6.02
CA ALA A 144 16.55 11.67 -6.45
C ALA A 144 15.96 12.83 -7.28
N THR A 145 16.40 14.04 -7.04
CA THR A 145 15.99 15.24 -7.79
C THR A 145 16.82 15.45 -9.03
N ASP A 146 18.07 14.99 -9.00
CA ASP A 146 19.07 15.20 -10.02
C ASP A 146 19.63 13.88 -10.53
N ALA A 147 20.07 13.86 -11.78
CA ALA A 147 20.72 12.75 -12.44
C ALA A 147 21.99 13.19 -13.17
N VAL A 148 22.97 12.31 -13.26
CA VAL A 148 24.19 12.56 -14.05
C VAL A 148 23.98 11.93 -15.44
N LEU A 149 23.73 12.78 -16.44
CA LEU A 149 23.56 12.41 -17.83
C LEU A 149 24.91 12.31 -18.52
N GLU A 150 25.15 11.23 -19.27
CA GLU A 150 26.30 11.08 -20.16
C GLU A 150 26.00 11.74 -21.51
N THR A 151 26.81 12.71 -21.92
CA THR A 151 26.72 13.39 -23.22
C THR A 151 28.02 13.23 -24.00
N GLU A 152 28.03 13.59 -25.28
CA GLU A 152 29.24 13.56 -26.11
C GLU A 152 30.34 14.49 -25.56
N ASP A 153 29.97 15.57 -24.86
CA ASP A 153 30.89 16.54 -24.27
C ASP A 153 31.31 16.20 -22.82
N GLY A 154 30.81 15.10 -22.25
CA GLY A 154 31.10 14.66 -20.88
C GLY A 154 29.85 14.47 -20.02
N GLU A 155 30.05 14.46 -18.70
CA GLU A 155 28.97 14.28 -17.72
C GLU A 155 28.31 15.63 -17.36
N VAL A 156 26.98 15.66 -17.39
CA VAL A 156 26.20 16.85 -17.03
C VAL A 156 25.14 16.49 -15.99
N THR A 157 25.05 17.25 -14.90
CA THR A 157 23.96 17.10 -13.95
C THR A 157 22.71 17.78 -14.47
N VAL A 158 21.61 17.06 -14.52
CA VAL A 158 20.30 17.52 -15.00
C VAL A 158 19.21 17.18 -13.99
N GLU A 159 18.13 17.94 -13.99
CA GLU A 159 16.93 17.56 -13.22
C GLU A 159 16.34 16.26 -13.80
N VAL A 160 15.90 15.35 -12.93
CA VAL A 160 15.34 14.04 -13.34
C VAL A 160 14.16 14.21 -14.31
N GLN A 161 13.37 15.27 -14.14
CA GLN A 161 12.24 15.58 -15.03
C GLN A 161 12.64 15.94 -16.47
N ALA A 162 13.90 16.30 -16.70
CA ALA A 162 14.43 16.61 -18.03
C ALA A 162 14.90 15.38 -18.82
N LEU A 163 15.05 14.22 -18.14
CA LEU A 163 15.48 12.98 -18.76
C LEU A 163 14.45 12.46 -19.76
N LYS A 164 14.93 11.90 -20.86
CA LYS A 164 14.12 11.31 -21.92
C LYS A 164 14.46 9.82 -22.10
N ARG A 165 13.51 9.09 -22.62
CA ARG A 165 13.73 7.68 -23.00
C ARG A 165 14.89 7.56 -23.98
N GLY A 166 15.85 6.69 -23.65
CA GLY A 166 17.06 6.45 -24.42
C GLY A 166 18.31 7.19 -23.90
N ASP A 167 18.16 8.16 -23.03
CA ASP A 167 19.29 8.84 -22.36
C ASP A 167 20.10 7.82 -21.54
N ILE A 168 21.40 8.09 -21.39
CA ILE A 168 22.30 7.25 -20.58
C ILE A 168 22.68 8.04 -19.33
N ILE A 169 22.40 7.51 -18.18
CA ILE A 169 22.76 8.10 -16.89
C ILE A 169 23.84 7.26 -16.19
N ILE A 170 24.65 7.95 -15.39
CA ILE A 170 25.72 7.35 -14.58
C ILE A 170 25.26 7.34 -13.12
N VAL A 171 25.24 6.16 -12.51
CA VAL A 171 24.87 6.00 -11.10
C VAL A 171 26.07 5.43 -10.34
N ARG A 172 26.63 6.23 -9.44
CA ARG A 172 27.80 5.87 -8.62
C ARG A 172 27.37 5.22 -7.30
N PRO A 173 28.27 4.52 -6.62
CA PRO A 173 28.02 3.98 -5.28
C PRO A 173 27.49 5.06 -4.31
N GLY A 174 26.44 4.71 -3.55
CA GLY A 174 25.77 5.61 -2.61
C GLY A 174 24.75 6.55 -3.25
N MET A 175 24.60 6.57 -4.57
CA MET A 175 23.58 7.39 -5.24
C MET A 175 22.26 6.65 -5.34
N GLY A 176 21.15 7.39 -5.16
CA GLY A 176 19.81 6.91 -5.50
C GLY A 176 19.63 6.81 -7.02
N LEU A 177 18.90 5.81 -7.47
CA LEU A 177 18.49 5.69 -8.86
C LEU A 177 17.35 6.69 -9.14
N PRO A 178 17.54 7.63 -10.08
CA PRO A 178 16.58 8.69 -10.32
C PRO A 178 15.39 8.24 -11.19
N ILE A 179 15.56 7.15 -11.99
CA ILE A 179 14.60 6.76 -13.02
C ILE A 179 14.64 5.26 -13.28
N ASP A 180 13.56 4.70 -13.86
CA ASP A 180 13.53 3.30 -14.30
C ASP A 180 14.34 3.12 -15.60
N GLY A 181 15.16 2.07 -15.66
CA GLY A 181 15.99 1.81 -16.84
C GLY A 181 16.69 0.47 -16.84
N THR A 182 17.47 0.20 -17.89
CA THR A 182 18.23 -1.02 -18.07
C THR A 182 19.72 -0.76 -17.91
N VAL A 183 20.43 -1.57 -17.14
CA VAL A 183 21.89 -1.50 -16.98
C VAL A 183 22.55 -1.87 -18.31
N ILE A 184 23.34 -0.95 -18.86
CA ILE A 184 24.09 -1.16 -20.13
C ILE A 184 25.59 -1.34 -19.91
N TRP A 185 26.10 -0.99 -18.73
CA TRP A 185 27.50 -1.14 -18.37
C TRP A 185 27.68 -1.20 -16.84
N GLY A 186 28.60 -2.05 -16.40
CA GLY A 186 28.91 -2.22 -14.99
C GLY A 186 28.10 -3.33 -14.33
N ASN A 187 28.39 -3.56 -13.05
CA ASN A 187 27.65 -4.46 -12.15
C ASN A 187 27.66 -3.86 -10.75
N SER A 188 26.61 -4.07 -9.98
CA SER A 188 26.50 -3.59 -8.61
C SER A 188 25.47 -4.38 -7.81
N ASN A 189 25.39 -4.07 -6.50
CA ASN A 189 24.28 -4.44 -5.65
C ASN A 189 23.37 -3.23 -5.44
N ILE A 190 22.07 -3.41 -5.60
CA ILE A 190 21.05 -2.36 -5.46
C ILE A 190 20.21 -2.63 -4.23
N ASP A 191 20.15 -1.67 -3.30
CA ASP A 191 19.22 -1.71 -2.18
C ASP A 191 17.82 -1.31 -2.67
N GLN A 192 16.91 -2.28 -2.66
CA GLN A 192 15.50 -2.12 -3.07
C GLN A 192 14.54 -2.17 -1.88
N LYS A 193 15.04 -2.22 -0.65
CA LYS A 193 14.23 -2.40 0.57
C LYS A 193 13.10 -1.38 0.71
N SER A 194 13.32 -0.14 0.28
CA SER A 194 12.31 0.92 0.32
C SER A 194 11.08 0.65 -0.55
N LEU A 195 11.23 -0.15 -1.62
CA LEU A 195 10.15 -0.48 -2.56
C LEU A 195 9.60 -1.89 -2.34
N THR A 196 10.47 -2.87 -2.19
CA THR A 196 10.09 -4.29 -2.09
C THR A 196 9.89 -4.76 -0.65
N GLY A 197 10.48 -4.05 0.32
CA GLY A 197 10.57 -4.51 1.70
C GLY A 197 11.64 -5.59 1.93
N GLU A 198 12.31 -6.08 0.87
CA GLU A 198 13.33 -7.13 0.97
C GLU A 198 14.61 -6.59 1.62
N PRO A 199 15.16 -7.25 2.66
CA PRO A 199 16.33 -6.76 3.37
C PRO A 199 17.65 -6.99 2.63
N LEU A 200 17.68 -7.93 1.66
CA LEU A 200 18.89 -8.28 0.91
C LEU A 200 18.98 -7.45 -0.37
N PRO A 201 20.14 -6.83 -0.66
CA PRO A 201 20.37 -6.13 -1.91
C PRO A 201 20.28 -7.07 -3.12
N ALA A 202 19.72 -6.58 -4.22
CA ALA A 202 19.67 -7.29 -5.50
C ALA A 202 20.96 -7.07 -6.29
N ALA A 203 21.62 -8.15 -6.69
CA ALA A 203 22.76 -8.08 -7.60
C ALA A 203 22.25 -7.78 -9.03
N VAL A 204 22.80 -6.75 -9.68
CA VAL A 204 22.46 -6.34 -11.04
C VAL A 204 23.68 -6.34 -11.95
N THR A 205 23.46 -6.76 -13.20
CA THR A 205 24.45 -6.85 -14.27
C THR A 205 23.90 -6.23 -15.56
N VAL A 206 24.70 -6.19 -16.60
CA VAL A 206 24.27 -5.67 -17.91
C VAL A 206 23.07 -6.46 -18.44
N GLY A 207 21.99 -5.75 -18.76
CA GLY A 207 20.72 -6.30 -19.23
C GLY A 207 19.64 -6.33 -18.16
N ASP A 208 19.98 -6.15 -16.88
CA ASP A 208 19.01 -6.13 -15.78
C ASP A 208 18.31 -4.77 -15.67
N THR A 209 17.05 -4.82 -15.24
CA THR A 209 16.25 -3.61 -15.01
C THR A 209 16.47 -3.08 -13.60
N VAL A 210 16.59 -1.76 -13.49
CA VAL A 210 16.71 -1.03 -12.21
C VAL A 210 15.62 0.02 -12.10
N TYR A 211 15.22 0.35 -10.88
CA TYR A 211 14.03 1.16 -10.60
C TYR A 211 14.36 2.43 -9.83
N ALA A 212 13.62 3.51 -10.13
CA ALA A 212 13.68 4.77 -9.38
C ALA A 212 13.38 4.54 -7.88
N GLY A 213 14.02 5.32 -7.01
CA GLY A 213 13.82 5.22 -5.55
C GLY A 213 14.58 4.10 -4.87
N THR A 214 15.44 3.37 -5.59
CA THR A 214 16.40 2.39 -5.06
C THR A 214 17.79 3.02 -4.92
N THR A 215 18.70 2.39 -4.18
CA THR A 215 20.05 2.94 -3.93
C THR A 215 21.12 1.99 -4.46
N ASN A 216 22.06 2.54 -5.24
CA ASN A 216 23.23 1.82 -5.71
C ASN A 216 24.28 1.71 -4.58
N LEU A 217 24.74 0.50 -4.24
CA LEU A 217 25.63 0.28 -3.09
C LEU A 217 27.12 0.24 -3.45
N ASP A 218 27.52 -0.54 -4.47
CA ASP A 218 28.93 -0.93 -4.63
C ASP A 218 29.59 -0.39 -5.89
N GLY A 219 29.12 -0.84 -7.07
CA GLY A 219 29.74 -0.56 -8.37
C GLY A 219 29.18 0.67 -9.06
N MET A 220 29.96 1.31 -9.92
CA MET A 220 29.42 2.30 -10.85
C MET A 220 28.69 1.57 -11.97
N ILE A 221 27.48 1.99 -12.29
CA ILE A 221 26.69 1.46 -13.39
C ILE A 221 26.25 2.58 -14.34
N LYS A 222 26.09 2.24 -15.63
CA LYS A 222 25.42 3.10 -16.60
C LYS A 222 24.07 2.49 -16.92
N VAL A 223 23.04 3.32 -16.87
CA VAL A 223 21.65 2.92 -17.05
C VAL A 223 21.07 3.67 -18.23
N ARG A 224 20.43 2.95 -19.15
CA ARG A 224 19.64 3.53 -20.22
C ARG A 224 18.23 3.77 -19.73
N VAL A 225 17.76 5.01 -19.83
CA VAL A 225 16.43 5.43 -19.43
C VAL A 225 15.36 4.74 -20.28
N GLU A 226 14.43 4.03 -19.65
CA GLU A 226 13.34 3.31 -20.32
C GLU A 226 12.00 4.06 -20.21
N LYS A 227 11.76 4.76 -19.11
CA LYS A 227 10.53 5.48 -18.82
C LYS A 227 10.82 6.95 -18.52
N GLU A 228 9.88 7.82 -18.80
CA GLU A 228 9.94 9.23 -18.35
C GLU A 228 9.58 9.33 -16.86
N TYR A 229 9.96 10.44 -16.21
CA TYR A 229 9.77 10.66 -14.78
C TYR A 229 8.35 10.36 -14.27
N GLN A 230 7.33 10.80 -15.03
CA GLN A 230 5.93 10.61 -14.64
C GLN A 230 5.46 9.15 -14.75
N ASP A 231 6.14 8.37 -15.58
CA ASP A 231 5.82 6.96 -15.86
C ASP A 231 6.65 5.97 -15.05
N THR A 232 7.55 6.45 -14.18
CA THR A 232 8.35 5.56 -13.34
C THR A 232 7.46 4.78 -12.37
N SER A 233 7.87 3.56 -12.07
CA SER A 233 7.19 2.69 -11.10
C SER A 233 7.05 3.38 -9.75
N PHE A 234 8.09 4.09 -9.32
CA PHE A 234 8.10 4.85 -8.07
C PHE A 234 7.05 5.97 -8.04
N THR A 235 6.98 6.82 -9.07
CA THR A 235 6.00 7.91 -9.15
C THR A 235 4.56 7.39 -9.14
N LYS A 236 4.31 6.27 -9.83
CA LYS A 236 3.00 5.59 -9.80
C LYS A 236 2.64 5.06 -8.41
N ILE A 237 3.59 4.43 -7.72
CA ILE A 237 3.39 3.96 -6.34
C ILE A 237 3.02 5.13 -5.42
N VAL A 238 3.76 6.23 -5.48
CA VAL A 238 3.49 7.42 -4.66
C VAL A 238 2.10 7.98 -4.96
N SER A 239 1.73 8.13 -6.23
CA SER A 239 0.41 8.67 -6.62
C SER A 239 -0.75 7.77 -6.14
N LEU A 240 -0.61 6.45 -6.22
CA LEU A 240 -1.61 5.50 -5.73
C LEU A 240 -1.74 5.52 -4.21
N LEU A 241 -0.63 5.70 -3.49
CA LEU A 241 -0.66 5.87 -2.03
C LEU A 241 -1.35 7.17 -1.61
N GLU A 242 -1.15 8.25 -2.35
CA GLU A 242 -1.86 9.52 -2.13
C GLU A 242 -3.37 9.36 -2.39
N GLU A 243 -3.74 8.67 -3.46
CA GLU A 243 -5.13 8.37 -3.77
C GLU A 243 -5.76 7.50 -2.67
N ALA A 244 -5.08 6.44 -2.22
CA ALA A 244 -5.55 5.56 -1.15
C ALA A 244 -5.87 6.31 0.16
N GLN A 245 -5.11 7.35 0.48
CA GLN A 245 -5.34 8.18 1.67
C GLN A 245 -6.50 9.16 1.51
N SER A 246 -6.85 9.55 0.30
CA SER A 246 -7.88 10.56 0.04
C SER A 246 -9.31 10.01 0.11
N ILE A 247 -9.47 8.68 0.08
CA ILE A 247 -10.76 8.02 -0.04
C ILE A 247 -11.34 7.66 1.34
N THR A 248 -12.58 8.05 1.57
CA THR A 248 -13.34 7.78 2.79
C THR A 248 -13.78 6.30 2.85
N VAL A 249 -13.48 5.66 3.97
CA VAL A 249 -13.80 4.25 4.24
C VAL A 249 -15.30 4.07 4.53
N PRO A 250 -15.96 2.97 4.08
CA PRO A 250 -17.37 2.68 4.35
C PRO A 250 -17.76 2.64 5.84
N GLU A 251 -16.83 2.32 6.73
CA GLU A 251 -17.06 2.32 8.19
C GLU A 251 -17.25 3.72 8.78
N ILE A 252 -16.84 4.76 8.07
CA ILE A 252 -17.26 6.13 8.36
C ILE A 252 -18.80 6.22 8.39
N ARG A 253 -19.51 5.38 7.61
CA ARG A 253 -20.97 5.30 7.64
C ARG A 253 -21.52 4.82 8.98
N ILE A 254 -20.79 4.00 9.74
CA ILE A 254 -21.21 3.58 11.10
C ILE A 254 -21.07 4.76 12.05
N VAL A 255 -19.95 5.48 11.99
CA VAL A 255 -19.72 6.69 12.77
C VAL A 255 -20.71 7.77 12.37
N ASP A 256 -20.95 8.00 11.08
CA ASP A 256 -21.94 8.97 10.57
C ASP A 256 -23.36 8.64 11.00
N ARG A 257 -23.75 7.36 10.93
CA ARG A 257 -25.08 6.92 11.41
C ARG A 257 -25.24 7.15 12.90
N PHE A 258 -24.19 6.90 13.66
CA PHE A 258 -24.17 7.16 15.08
C PHE A 258 -24.28 8.67 15.38
N MET A 259 -23.50 9.50 14.69
CA MET A 259 -23.54 10.96 14.86
C MET A 259 -24.93 11.53 14.61
N HIS A 260 -25.69 10.94 13.70
CA HIS A 260 -27.07 11.36 13.43
C HIS A 260 -27.99 11.27 14.68
N TYR A 261 -27.75 10.29 15.55
CA TYR A 261 -28.51 10.16 16.82
C TYR A 261 -27.82 10.83 18.00
N TYR A 262 -26.48 10.95 17.95
CA TYR A 262 -25.70 11.50 19.04
C TYR A 262 -25.94 13.01 19.27
N ILE A 263 -26.03 13.80 18.19
CA ILE A 263 -26.27 15.25 18.29
C ILE A 263 -27.61 15.55 18.97
N PRO A 264 -28.75 14.98 18.52
CA PRO A 264 -30.03 15.18 19.23
C PRO A 264 -29.98 14.74 20.69
N LEU A 265 -29.31 13.61 20.98
CA LEU A 265 -29.15 13.12 22.35
C LEU A 265 -28.36 14.12 23.19
N ALA A 266 -27.24 14.64 22.73
CA ALA A 266 -26.45 15.64 23.43
C ALA A 266 -27.24 16.91 23.72
N LEU A 267 -28.04 17.38 22.76
CA LEU A 267 -28.92 18.54 22.93
C LEU A 267 -30.03 18.29 23.97
N ILE A 268 -30.64 17.10 23.94
CA ILE A 268 -31.66 16.69 24.92
C ILE A 268 -31.05 16.63 26.31
N VAL A 269 -29.88 16.00 26.47
CA VAL A 269 -29.19 15.91 27.76
C VAL A 269 -28.82 17.31 28.28
N ALA A 270 -28.31 18.19 27.41
CA ALA A 270 -27.99 19.57 27.80
C ALA A 270 -29.25 20.34 28.24
N ALA A 271 -30.37 20.22 27.51
CA ALA A 271 -31.64 20.84 27.87
C ALA A 271 -32.20 20.30 29.21
N LEU A 272 -32.20 18.99 29.41
CA LEU A 272 -32.59 18.36 30.67
C LEU A 272 -31.68 18.79 31.82
N THR A 273 -30.36 18.88 31.58
CA THR A 273 -29.40 19.35 32.57
C THR A 273 -29.72 20.80 32.99
N ALA A 274 -29.97 21.69 32.02
CA ALA A 274 -30.36 23.07 32.31
C ALA A 274 -31.65 23.14 33.16
N LEU A 275 -32.65 22.31 32.83
CA LEU A 275 -33.96 22.29 33.49
C LEU A 275 -33.88 21.72 34.92
N LEU A 276 -33.16 20.60 35.09
CA LEU A 276 -33.09 19.88 36.36
C LEU A 276 -32.10 20.51 37.34
N SER A 277 -30.91 20.90 36.88
CA SER A 277 -29.88 21.52 37.72
C SER A 277 -30.17 23.01 38.00
N ARG A 278 -31.02 23.65 37.18
CA ARG A 278 -31.24 25.11 37.16
C ARG A 278 -29.94 25.91 37.00
N ASN A 279 -28.89 25.27 36.48
CA ASN A 279 -27.58 25.85 36.26
C ASN A 279 -27.19 25.71 34.77
N ILE A 280 -27.25 26.82 34.06
CA ILE A 280 -26.95 26.88 32.63
C ILE A 280 -25.48 26.51 32.37
N SER A 281 -24.54 26.79 33.30
CA SER A 281 -23.13 26.43 33.13
C SER A 281 -22.92 24.93 33.02
N ASN A 282 -23.71 24.09 33.71
CA ASN A 282 -23.64 22.64 33.56
C ASN A 282 -24.16 22.20 32.20
N ALA A 283 -25.21 22.83 31.67
CA ALA A 283 -25.68 22.53 30.30
C ALA A 283 -24.65 22.92 29.24
N ILE A 284 -23.98 24.06 29.41
CA ILE A 284 -22.87 24.48 28.55
C ILE A 284 -21.73 23.45 28.63
N ALA A 285 -21.37 22.99 29.84
CA ALA A 285 -20.37 21.97 30.03
C ALA A 285 -20.74 20.66 29.30
N VAL A 286 -22.02 20.23 29.36
CA VAL A 286 -22.50 19.07 28.58
C VAL A 286 -22.30 19.27 27.08
N LEU A 287 -22.65 20.43 26.52
CA LEU A 287 -22.47 20.71 25.09
C LEU A 287 -21.00 20.67 24.69
N VAL A 288 -20.11 21.21 25.51
CA VAL A 288 -18.66 21.25 25.24
C VAL A 288 -18.05 19.84 25.28
N VAL A 289 -18.35 19.03 26.32
CA VAL A 289 -17.80 17.68 26.42
C VAL A 289 -18.40 16.69 25.42
N SER A 290 -19.57 17.04 24.85
CA SER A 290 -20.21 16.25 23.79
C SER A 290 -19.62 16.51 22.41
N CYS A 291 -18.51 17.26 22.28
CA CYS A 291 -17.81 17.42 21.01
C CYS A 291 -17.32 16.05 20.48
N PRO A 292 -17.68 15.68 19.26
CA PRO A 292 -17.31 14.38 18.70
C PRO A 292 -15.91 14.34 18.08
N CYS A 293 -14.98 15.23 18.45
CA CYS A 293 -13.65 15.34 17.84
C CYS A 293 -12.91 14.00 17.79
N GLY A 294 -12.83 13.28 18.92
CA GLY A 294 -12.18 11.97 18.99
C GLY A 294 -12.82 10.91 18.10
N HIS A 295 -14.10 11.06 17.73
CA HIS A 295 -14.78 10.08 16.88
C HIS A 295 -14.28 10.09 15.42
N MET A 296 -13.70 11.20 14.96
CA MET A 296 -13.08 11.29 13.63
C MET A 296 -11.83 10.41 13.52
N LEU A 297 -11.16 10.14 14.66
CA LEU A 297 -9.93 9.35 14.71
C LEU A 297 -10.18 7.84 14.80
N VAL A 298 -11.42 7.43 15.10
CA VAL A 298 -11.78 6.02 15.37
C VAL A 298 -11.40 5.09 14.23
N SER A 299 -11.65 5.50 12.99
CA SER A 299 -11.33 4.72 11.79
C SER A 299 -10.10 5.23 11.05
N SER A 300 -9.87 6.54 11.01
CA SER A 300 -8.75 7.11 10.24
C SER A 300 -7.39 6.73 10.82
N ALA A 301 -7.20 6.81 12.14
CA ALA A 301 -5.91 6.52 12.75
C ALA A 301 -5.45 5.04 12.57
N PRO A 302 -6.30 4.00 12.85
CA PRO A 302 -5.90 2.62 12.57
C PRO A 302 -5.68 2.35 11.09
N MET A 303 -6.47 2.95 10.20
CA MET A 303 -6.32 2.75 8.76
C MET A 303 -5.01 3.32 8.22
N ILE A 304 -4.63 4.53 8.63
CA ILE A 304 -3.34 5.13 8.26
C ILE A 304 -2.18 4.26 8.78
N ALA A 305 -2.29 3.75 10.02
CA ALA A 305 -1.29 2.84 10.57
C ALA A 305 -1.18 1.54 9.75
N ALA A 306 -2.30 0.95 9.33
CA ALA A 306 -2.32 -0.25 8.50
C ALA A 306 -1.69 -0.02 7.12
N LEU A 307 -2.03 1.09 6.45
CA LEU A 307 -1.43 1.45 5.17
C LEU A 307 0.09 1.68 5.30
N ALA A 308 0.54 2.35 6.36
CA ALA A 308 1.96 2.58 6.61
C ALA A 308 2.73 1.27 6.84
N VAL A 309 2.15 0.30 7.56
CA VAL A 309 2.72 -1.03 7.79
C VAL A 309 2.79 -1.83 6.48
N SER A 310 1.69 -1.86 5.73
CA SER A 310 1.62 -2.55 4.42
C SER A 310 2.69 -2.04 3.47
N THR A 311 2.82 -0.71 3.35
CA THR A 311 3.81 -0.07 2.46
C THR A 311 5.24 -0.43 2.84
N LYS A 312 5.59 -0.42 4.13
CA LYS A 312 6.93 -0.82 4.60
C LYS A 312 7.29 -2.27 4.25
N ARG A 313 6.31 -3.13 4.05
CA ARG A 313 6.47 -4.53 3.66
C ARG A 313 6.36 -4.74 2.14
N GLY A 314 6.30 -3.67 1.36
CA GLY A 314 6.15 -3.76 -0.10
C GLY A 314 4.75 -4.16 -0.54
N ILE A 315 3.73 -3.94 0.28
CA ILE A 315 2.32 -4.20 -0.03
C ILE A 315 1.64 -2.86 -0.32
N LEU A 316 1.27 -2.63 -1.57
CA LEU A 316 0.58 -1.42 -2.01
C LEU A 316 -0.93 -1.67 -2.02
N ILE A 317 -1.66 -1.04 -1.13
CA ILE A 317 -3.13 -1.06 -1.07
C ILE A 317 -3.65 0.20 -1.74
N LYS A 318 -4.34 0.09 -2.87
CA LYS A 318 -4.83 1.23 -3.65
C LYS A 318 -5.95 2.01 -2.98
N ASN A 319 -6.70 1.38 -2.09
CA ASN A 319 -7.84 2.00 -1.44
C ASN A 319 -8.09 1.36 -0.07
N ALA A 320 -8.29 2.21 0.92
CA ALA A 320 -8.57 1.77 2.28
C ALA A 320 -9.81 0.84 2.40
N LYS A 321 -10.80 0.93 1.48
CA LYS A 321 -11.94 0.01 1.42
C LYS A 321 -11.54 -1.45 1.29
N PHE A 322 -10.40 -1.74 0.64
CA PHE A 322 -9.93 -3.11 0.44
C PHE A 322 -9.44 -3.76 1.72
N VAL A 323 -8.93 -2.95 2.67
CA VAL A 323 -8.60 -3.44 4.03
C VAL A 323 -9.87 -3.97 4.72
N GLU A 324 -11.00 -3.28 4.56
CA GLU A 324 -12.29 -3.74 5.10
C GLU A 324 -12.79 -4.99 4.36
N GLN A 325 -12.76 -5.00 3.03
CA GLN A 325 -13.22 -6.13 2.21
C GLN A 325 -12.44 -7.40 2.52
N LEU A 326 -11.12 -7.33 2.74
CA LEU A 326 -10.29 -8.47 3.14
C LEU A 326 -10.79 -9.18 4.40
N THR A 327 -11.45 -8.46 5.32
CA THR A 327 -11.99 -9.07 6.55
C THR A 327 -13.21 -9.95 6.33
N ASN A 328 -13.83 -9.86 5.18
CA ASN A 328 -15.05 -10.62 4.83
C ASN A 328 -14.76 -11.77 3.88
N ILE A 329 -13.52 -11.89 3.37
CA ILE A 329 -13.12 -12.95 2.44
C ILE A 329 -13.32 -14.32 3.08
N THR A 330 -13.93 -15.23 2.33
CA THR A 330 -14.16 -16.62 2.70
C THR A 330 -13.50 -17.60 1.73
N THR A 331 -13.26 -17.19 0.49
CA THR A 331 -12.66 -18.01 -0.57
C THR A 331 -11.45 -17.32 -1.19
N VAL A 332 -10.33 -18.05 -1.30
CA VAL A 332 -9.11 -17.55 -1.95
C VAL A 332 -8.87 -18.32 -3.25
N ILE A 333 -8.78 -17.61 -4.35
CA ILE A 333 -8.47 -18.15 -5.68
C ILE A 333 -7.02 -17.80 -6.02
N PHE A 334 -6.26 -18.82 -6.39
CA PHE A 334 -4.89 -18.65 -6.88
C PHE A 334 -4.82 -18.95 -8.38
N ASP A 335 -4.09 -18.11 -9.12
CA ASP A 335 -3.51 -18.56 -10.39
C ASP A 335 -2.31 -19.46 -10.13
N LYS A 336 -1.93 -20.28 -11.11
CA LYS A 336 -0.75 -21.12 -10.99
C LYS A 336 0.55 -20.37 -11.29
N THR A 337 0.67 -19.90 -12.53
CA THR A 337 1.94 -19.44 -13.10
C THR A 337 2.36 -18.07 -12.56
N GLY A 338 3.56 -17.95 -12.00
CA GLY A 338 4.05 -16.70 -11.43
C GLY A 338 3.40 -16.35 -10.07
N THR A 339 2.41 -17.14 -9.60
CA THR A 339 1.71 -16.96 -8.33
C THR A 339 2.06 -18.08 -7.36
N ILE A 340 1.44 -19.26 -7.46
CA ILE A 340 1.79 -20.45 -6.65
C ILE A 340 3.15 -21.01 -7.08
N THR A 341 3.51 -20.82 -8.35
CA THR A 341 4.81 -21.17 -8.88
C THR A 341 5.67 -19.91 -9.08
N ARG A 342 6.97 -20.10 -9.29
CA ARG A 342 7.90 -18.99 -9.48
C ARG A 342 7.81 -18.32 -10.85
N GLY A 343 7.13 -18.96 -11.83
CA GLY A 343 7.14 -18.53 -13.23
C GLY A 343 8.49 -18.78 -13.91
N GLU A 344 9.41 -19.47 -13.25
CA GLU A 344 10.71 -19.87 -13.77
C GLU A 344 10.73 -21.36 -14.02
N LEU A 345 11.04 -21.75 -15.27
CA LEU A 345 11.24 -23.16 -15.60
C LEU A 345 12.47 -23.71 -14.89
N SER A 346 12.33 -24.87 -14.30
CA SER A 346 13.43 -25.67 -13.75
C SER A 346 13.41 -27.07 -14.35
N ILE A 347 14.55 -27.74 -14.38
CA ILE A 347 14.62 -29.12 -14.85
C ILE A 347 13.96 -30.01 -13.80
N SER A 348 12.83 -30.63 -14.17
CA SER A 348 12.05 -31.53 -13.30
C SER A 348 12.41 -33.00 -13.48
N GLY A 349 13.12 -33.37 -14.56
CA GLY A 349 13.55 -34.71 -14.85
C GLY A 349 14.29 -34.80 -16.17
N PHE A 350 14.77 -36.00 -16.48
CA PHE A 350 15.42 -36.32 -17.75
C PHE A 350 15.10 -37.77 -18.14
N TYR A 351 15.23 -38.05 -19.44
CA TYR A 351 15.14 -39.40 -19.99
C TYR A 351 16.34 -39.65 -20.89
N LEU A 352 17.02 -40.77 -20.70
CA LEU A 352 18.15 -41.21 -21.51
C LEU A 352 17.68 -42.24 -22.54
N GLN A 353 17.93 -41.99 -23.83
CA GLN A 353 17.66 -42.92 -24.91
C GLN A 353 18.97 -43.56 -25.37
N GLU A 354 19.89 -42.79 -25.94
CA GLU A 354 21.20 -43.28 -26.41
C GLU A 354 22.38 -42.58 -25.70
N ALA A 355 22.10 -41.64 -24.79
CA ALA A 355 23.16 -41.03 -23.98
C ALA A 355 23.71 -42.03 -22.96
N GLN A 356 25.04 -42.00 -22.74
CA GLN A 356 25.71 -42.87 -21.79
C GLN A 356 25.50 -42.43 -20.34
N SER A 357 25.32 -41.14 -20.12
CA SER A 357 25.08 -40.60 -18.80
C SER A 357 24.20 -39.34 -18.84
N ARG A 358 23.70 -38.94 -17.66
CA ARG A 358 23.01 -37.69 -17.46
C ARG A 358 23.89 -36.49 -17.84
N GLU A 359 25.16 -36.53 -17.43
CA GLU A 359 26.12 -35.45 -17.67
C GLU A 359 26.35 -35.25 -19.19
N GLU A 360 26.39 -36.33 -19.97
CA GLU A 360 26.50 -36.25 -21.45
C GLU A 360 25.25 -35.53 -22.03
N LEU A 361 24.05 -35.93 -21.64
CA LEU A 361 22.79 -35.31 -22.10
C LEU A 361 22.77 -33.81 -21.80
N PHE A 362 23.07 -33.45 -20.55
CA PHE A 362 23.08 -32.08 -20.10
C PHE A 362 24.16 -31.23 -20.79
N ALA A 363 25.39 -31.73 -20.85
CA ALA A 363 26.51 -31.05 -21.49
C ALA A 363 26.25 -30.78 -22.98
N ARG A 364 25.71 -31.76 -23.72
CA ARG A 364 25.41 -31.58 -25.16
C ARG A 364 24.27 -30.61 -25.39
N GLY A 365 23.23 -30.61 -24.53
CA GLY A 365 22.21 -29.58 -24.52
C GLY A 365 22.78 -28.19 -24.22
N GLY A 366 23.70 -28.09 -23.25
CA GLY A 366 24.38 -26.86 -22.85
C GLY A 366 25.23 -26.21 -23.96
N CYS A 367 25.86 -27.02 -24.81
CA CYS A 367 26.66 -26.50 -25.94
C CYS A 367 25.89 -25.57 -26.89
N VAL A 368 24.57 -25.72 -26.98
CA VAL A 368 23.72 -24.87 -27.83
C VAL A 368 22.87 -23.91 -26.98
N ALA A 369 22.50 -24.31 -25.76
CA ALA A 369 21.69 -23.49 -24.86
C ALA A 369 22.44 -22.23 -24.41
N CYS A 370 23.77 -22.26 -24.28
CA CYS A 370 24.60 -21.11 -23.87
C CYS A 370 24.45 -19.87 -24.79
N SER A 371 24.00 -20.06 -26.02
CA SER A 371 23.80 -18.97 -27.00
C SER A 371 22.36 -18.47 -27.09
N SER A 372 21.42 -18.97 -26.25
CA SER A 372 20.00 -18.61 -26.32
C SER A 372 19.49 -18.05 -24.99
N MET A 373 18.71 -16.98 -25.07
CA MET A 373 18.04 -16.38 -23.94
C MET A 373 16.65 -16.99 -23.63
N HIS A 374 16.29 -18.05 -24.35
CA HIS A 374 15.02 -18.74 -24.13
C HIS A 374 14.95 -19.33 -22.70
N PRO A 375 13.78 -19.24 -21.98
CA PRO A 375 13.64 -19.71 -20.60
C PRO A 375 14.12 -21.16 -20.37
N ILE A 376 13.88 -22.06 -21.32
CA ILE A 376 14.37 -23.45 -21.30
C ILE A 376 15.90 -23.49 -21.30
N SER A 377 16.52 -22.70 -22.16
CA SER A 377 17.99 -22.60 -22.26
C SER A 377 18.60 -22.03 -21.00
N ARG A 378 18.04 -20.95 -20.47
CA ARG A 378 18.47 -20.35 -19.19
C ARG A 378 18.37 -21.34 -18.03
N SER A 379 17.27 -22.11 -17.97
CA SER A 379 17.09 -23.15 -16.94
C SER A 379 18.17 -24.22 -17.02
N LEU A 380 18.51 -24.70 -18.23
CA LEU A 380 19.57 -25.67 -18.41
C LEU A 380 20.95 -25.09 -18.03
N MET A 381 21.25 -23.87 -18.44
CA MET A 381 22.52 -23.22 -18.10
C MET A 381 22.68 -23.01 -16.60
N LYS A 382 21.64 -22.55 -15.92
CA LYS A 382 21.61 -22.40 -14.44
C LYS A 382 21.88 -23.74 -13.72
N THR A 383 21.35 -24.84 -14.24
CA THR A 383 21.59 -26.17 -13.69
C THR A 383 23.04 -26.62 -13.93
N LEU A 384 23.58 -26.42 -15.14
CA LEU A 384 24.98 -26.77 -15.48
C LEU A 384 25.98 -26.02 -14.60
N GLU A 385 25.78 -24.71 -14.42
CA GLU A 385 26.60 -23.87 -13.55
C GLU A 385 26.52 -24.30 -12.09
N GLY A 386 25.30 -24.54 -11.59
CA GLY A 386 25.04 -24.92 -10.19
C GLY A 386 25.62 -26.30 -9.84
N GLU A 387 25.63 -27.23 -10.77
CA GLU A 387 26.17 -28.59 -10.58
C GLU A 387 27.63 -28.76 -11.09
N GLY A 388 28.19 -27.73 -11.69
CA GLY A 388 29.57 -27.76 -12.19
C GLY A 388 29.76 -28.72 -13.37
N ILE A 389 28.71 -28.97 -14.19
CA ILE A 389 28.80 -29.84 -15.39
C ILE A 389 29.44 -29.06 -16.53
N PRO A 390 30.60 -29.47 -17.04
CA PRO A 390 31.28 -28.78 -18.12
C PRO A 390 30.58 -29.00 -19.47
N TYR A 391 30.54 -27.97 -20.30
CA TYR A 391 30.05 -28.04 -21.68
C TYR A 391 31.06 -27.37 -22.64
N GLU A 392 30.95 -27.67 -23.91
CA GLU A 392 31.85 -27.15 -24.94
C GLU A 392 31.24 -25.95 -25.64
N GLU A 393 31.98 -24.85 -25.73
CA GLU A 393 31.58 -23.65 -26.46
C GLU A 393 32.04 -23.65 -27.92
N GLY A 394 31.59 -22.64 -28.68
CA GLY A 394 32.07 -22.41 -30.06
C GLY A 394 31.22 -23.06 -31.13
N PHE A 395 30.04 -23.56 -30.83
CA PHE A 395 29.04 -23.95 -31.82
C PHE A 395 28.41 -22.71 -32.46
N GLN A 396 28.22 -22.75 -33.79
CA GLN A 396 27.38 -21.78 -34.49
C GLN A 396 25.91 -22.16 -34.27
N VAL A 397 25.22 -21.41 -33.43
CA VAL A 397 23.85 -21.73 -33.01
C VAL A 397 22.84 -20.91 -33.80
N ARG A 398 21.81 -21.60 -34.30
CA ARG A 398 20.63 -21.00 -34.93
C ARG A 398 19.38 -21.38 -34.16
N GLU A 399 18.65 -20.39 -33.69
CA GLU A 399 17.35 -20.56 -33.03
C GLU A 399 16.23 -20.50 -34.07
N THR A 400 15.28 -21.44 -33.96
CA THR A 400 14.06 -21.47 -34.80
C THR A 400 12.84 -21.41 -33.86
N ALA A 401 12.08 -20.33 -33.96
CA ALA A 401 10.93 -20.08 -33.10
C ALA A 401 9.93 -21.25 -33.11
N GLY A 402 9.49 -21.67 -31.92
CA GLY A 402 8.57 -22.79 -31.72
C GLY A 402 9.13 -24.19 -32.00
N LYS A 403 10.40 -24.29 -32.39
CA LYS A 403 11.08 -25.56 -32.74
C LYS A 403 12.22 -25.87 -31.78
N GLY A 404 13.27 -25.06 -31.77
CA GLY A 404 14.44 -25.26 -30.93
C GLY A 404 15.73 -24.68 -31.51
N LEU A 405 16.85 -25.18 -31.03
CA LEU A 405 18.20 -24.75 -31.36
C LEU A 405 18.92 -25.79 -32.23
N THR A 406 19.62 -25.32 -33.24
CA THR A 406 20.56 -26.12 -34.04
C THR A 406 21.96 -25.53 -33.86
N GLY A 407 22.92 -26.33 -33.42
CA GLY A 407 24.32 -25.94 -33.29
C GLY A 407 25.20 -26.78 -34.21
N THR A 408 26.16 -26.14 -34.92
CA THR A 408 27.10 -26.80 -35.78
C THR A 408 28.54 -26.36 -35.50
N ARG A 409 29.50 -27.30 -35.47
CA ARG A 409 30.91 -27.03 -35.24
C ARG A 409 31.77 -28.14 -35.84
N GLY A 410 32.61 -27.82 -36.85
CA GLY A 410 33.59 -28.75 -37.39
C GLY A 410 33.04 -30.08 -37.94
N GLY A 411 31.78 -30.11 -38.38
CA GLY A 411 31.11 -31.33 -38.84
C GLY A 411 30.26 -32.01 -37.76
N GLU A 412 30.30 -31.57 -36.53
CA GLU A 412 29.38 -31.96 -35.45
C GLU A 412 28.09 -31.19 -35.54
N GLU A 413 26.97 -31.83 -35.24
CA GLU A 413 25.64 -31.22 -35.18
C GLU A 413 24.93 -31.56 -33.86
N ILE A 414 24.36 -30.55 -33.24
CA ILE A 414 23.51 -30.69 -32.06
C ILE A 414 22.14 -30.04 -32.33
N LEU A 415 21.08 -30.80 -32.05
CA LEU A 415 19.70 -30.28 -32.03
C LEU A 415 19.19 -30.31 -30.60
N PHE A 416 18.55 -29.23 -30.16
CA PHE A 416 17.90 -29.13 -28.86
C PHE A 416 16.53 -28.49 -29.03
N GLY A 417 15.46 -29.29 -28.93
CA GLY A 417 14.12 -28.74 -29.21
C GLY A 417 12.97 -29.69 -28.97
N SER A 418 11.77 -29.25 -29.39
CA SER A 418 10.51 -29.96 -29.15
C SER A 418 10.48 -31.32 -29.87
N ARG A 419 9.77 -32.29 -29.25
CA ARG A 419 9.58 -33.63 -29.82
C ARG A 419 9.08 -33.57 -31.27
N HIS A 420 8.02 -32.80 -31.51
CA HIS A 420 7.44 -32.69 -32.85
C HIS A 420 8.41 -32.18 -33.89
N TRP A 421 9.29 -31.25 -33.54
CA TRP A 421 10.33 -30.76 -34.46
C TRP A 421 11.37 -31.84 -34.74
N ILE A 422 11.86 -32.56 -33.73
CA ILE A 422 12.84 -33.64 -33.88
C ILE A 422 12.27 -34.77 -34.76
N GLU A 423 11.00 -35.17 -34.56
CA GLU A 423 10.28 -36.13 -35.41
C GLU A 423 10.15 -35.62 -36.85
N SER A 424 9.91 -34.35 -37.08
CA SER A 424 9.80 -33.73 -38.41
C SER A 424 11.13 -33.78 -39.21
N LEU A 425 12.26 -33.91 -38.50
CA LEU A 425 13.59 -34.07 -39.08
C LEU A 425 13.93 -35.54 -39.36
N GLY A 426 13.04 -36.50 -39.08
CA GLY A 426 13.20 -37.92 -39.34
C GLY A 426 13.81 -38.72 -38.20
N TYR A 427 14.05 -38.12 -37.05
CA TYR A 427 14.50 -38.82 -35.86
C TYR A 427 13.32 -39.51 -35.16
N GLN A 428 13.59 -40.55 -34.37
CA GLN A 428 12.58 -41.31 -33.63
C GLN A 428 12.85 -41.22 -32.11
N PRO A 429 12.37 -40.15 -31.45
CA PRO A 429 12.44 -40.09 -30.01
C PRO A 429 11.47 -41.11 -29.39
N GLU A 430 11.99 -41.99 -28.54
CA GLU A 430 11.21 -42.95 -27.80
C GLU A 430 10.25 -42.22 -26.85
N ASP A 431 9.07 -42.86 -26.56
CA ASP A 431 8.20 -42.31 -25.57
C ASP A 431 8.76 -42.63 -24.17
N PRO A 432 9.23 -41.63 -23.42
CA PRO A 432 9.60 -41.91 -22.06
C PRO A 432 8.32 -42.41 -21.36
N HIS A 433 8.23 -43.67 -21.01
CA HIS A 433 7.12 -44.25 -20.21
C HIS A 433 7.00 -43.58 -18.81
N MET A 434 7.64 -42.46 -18.65
CA MET A 434 7.57 -41.58 -17.51
C MET A 434 6.53 -40.49 -17.80
N ASP A 435 5.67 -40.31 -16.84
CA ASP A 435 4.72 -39.22 -16.80
C ASP A 435 5.54 -37.90 -16.84
N THR A 436 5.58 -37.21 -17.99
CA THR A 436 6.39 -36.01 -18.21
C THR A 436 5.93 -34.80 -17.39
N GLY A 437 5.02 -35.01 -16.43
CA GLY A 437 4.51 -33.96 -15.57
C GLY A 437 3.68 -32.89 -16.27
N GLY A 438 3.48 -33.04 -17.60
CA GLY A 438 2.73 -32.07 -18.42
C GLY A 438 3.52 -30.83 -18.82
N GLY A 439 4.75 -30.66 -18.34
CA GLY A 439 5.65 -29.56 -18.72
C GLY A 439 6.33 -29.79 -20.09
N PRO A 440 7.01 -28.76 -20.63
CA PRO A 440 7.75 -28.88 -21.88
C PRO A 440 8.93 -29.87 -21.75
N ALA A 441 9.06 -30.77 -22.72
CA ALA A 441 10.18 -31.67 -22.84
C ALA A 441 10.98 -31.31 -24.10
N ASN A 442 12.27 -31.08 -23.94
CA ASN A 442 13.16 -30.77 -25.05
C ASN A 442 14.16 -31.90 -25.26
N TRP A 443 14.19 -32.39 -26.47
CA TRP A 443 15.05 -33.50 -26.93
C TRP A 443 16.40 -33.01 -27.38
N VAL A 444 17.44 -33.77 -27.08
CA VAL A 444 18.81 -33.52 -27.50
C VAL A 444 19.21 -34.58 -28.51
N VAL A 445 19.62 -34.16 -29.69
CA VAL A 445 20.20 -35.02 -30.72
C VAL A 445 21.66 -34.58 -30.98
N TYR A 446 22.58 -35.52 -31.03
CA TYR A 446 23.99 -35.26 -31.29
C TYR A 446 24.50 -36.19 -32.41
N ASN A 447 24.98 -35.62 -33.50
CA ASN A 447 25.51 -36.34 -34.66
C ASN A 447 24.57 -37.46 -35.15
N GLY A 448 23.31 -37.17 -35.27
CA GLY A 448 22.29 -38.12 -35.75
C GLY A 448 21.76 -39.10 -34.70
N ARG A 449 22.25 -39.10 -33.47
CA ARG A 449 21.82 -39.98 -32.38
C ARG A 449 20.93 -39.21 -31.43
N VAL A 450 19.76 -39.77 -31.08
CA VAL A 450 18.85 -39.19 -30.09
C VAL A 450 19.36 -39.54 -28.68
N LEU A 451 19.96 -38.59 -28.00
CA LEU A 451 20.54 -38.80 -26.67
C LEU A 451 19.48 -39.00 -25.59
N GLY A 452 18.38 -38.24 -25.66
CA GLY A 452 17.30 -38.26 -24.68
C GLY A 452 16.57 -36.93 -24.62
N CYS A 453 15.82 -36.69 -23.55
CA CYS A 453 15.16 -35.40 -23.33
C CYS A 453 15.35 -34.87 -21.91
N LEU A 454 15.25 -33.56 -21.81
CA LEU A 454 15.15 -32.81 -20.56
C LEU A 454 13.71 -32.36 -20.37
N MET A 455 13.14 -32.63 -19.19
CA MET A 455 11.80 -32.23 -18.81
C MET A 455 11.87 -31.00 -17.93
N PHE A 456 11.03 -30.02 -18.23
CA PHE A 456 10.99 -28.76 -17.51
C PHE A 456 9.62 -28.60 -16.86
N ASP A 457 9.61 -27.99 -15.68
CA ASP A 457 8.38 -27.67 -14.95
C ASP A 457 8.55 -26.33 -14.23
N ASP A 458 7.47 -25.66 -14.00
CA ASP A 458 7.44 -24.45 -13.19
C ASP A 458 7.36 -24.87 -11.71
N SER A 459 8.38 -24.54 -10.94
CA SER A 459 8.53 -25.00 -9.57
C SER A 459 7.53 -24.33 -8.63
N VAL A 460 6.81 -25.12 -7.84
CA VAL A 460 5.97 -24.62 -6.74
C VAL A 460 6.86 -23.89 -5.74
N ARG A 461 6.39 -22.74 -5.24
CA ARG A 461 7.11 -21.98 -4.22
C ARG A 461 7.20 -22.79 -2.92
N PRO A 462 8.35 -22.78 -2.23
CA PRO A 462 8.54 -23.52 -0.99
C PRO A 462 7.52 -23.16 0.10
N GLU A 463 7.14 -21.89 0.15
CA GLU A 463 6.20 -21.32 1.13
C GLU A 463 4.73 -21.61 0.82
N ALA A 464 4.39 -22.14 -0.37
CA ALA A 464 3.01 -22.25 -0.83
C ALA A 464 2.13 -23.16 0.05
N GLU A 465 2.68 -24.30 0.51
CA GLU A 465 1.97 -25.22 1.41
C GLU A 465 1.67 -24.57 2.76
N GLU A 466 2.65 -23.89 3.35
CA GLU A 466 2.49 -23.19 4.62
C GLU A 466 1.48 -22.03 4.51
N VAL A 467 1.53 -21.26 3.42
CA VAL A 467 0.57 -20.17 3.17
C VAL A 467 -0.85 -20.69 3.06
N VAL A 468 -1.09 -21.77 2.32
CA VAL A 468 -2.42 -22.38 2.20
C VAL A 468 -2.91 -22.91 3.56
N SER A 469 -2.04 -23.56 4.33
CA SER A 469 -2.36 -24.01 5.69
C SER A 469 -2.74 -22.86 6.62
N ARG A 470 -1.95 -21.78 6.62
CA ARG A 470 -2.25 -20.57 7.43
C ARG A 470 -3.57 -19.92 7.03
N LEU A 471 -3.92 -19.89 5.75
CA LEU A 471 -5.21 -19.37 5.30
C LEU A 471 -6.38 -20.20 5.87
N HIS A 472 -6.27 -21.54 5.92
CA HIS A 472 -7.28 -22.39 6.55
C HIS A 472 -7.36 -22.19 8.06
N GLU A 473 -6.22 -22.10 8.75
CA GLU A 473 -6.15 -21.77 10.18
C GLU A 473 -6.79 -20.41 10.49
N ASP A 474 -6.64 -19.47 9.58
CA ASP A 474 -7.23 -18.14 9.62
C ASP A 474 -8.74 -18.13 9.28
N GLY A 475 -9.36 -19.29 9.02
CA GLY A 475 -10.79 -19.46 8.84
C GLY A 475 -11.27 -19.28 7.39
N MET A 476 -10.39 -19.42 6.39
CA MET A 476 -10.82 -19.50 4.99
C MET A 476 -11.59 -20.81 4.77
N GLU A 477 -12.77 -20.70 4.17
CA GLU A 477 -13.66 -21.85 3.93
C GLU A 477 -13.17 -22.67 2.74
N GLN A 478 -12.54 -22.02 1.76
CA GLN A 478 -12.13 -22.66 0.53
C GLN A 478 -10.92 -21.98 -0.11
N THR A 479 -10.02 -22.82 -0.66
CA THR A 479 -8.93 -22.41 -1.54
C THR A 479 -9.08 -23.06 -2.91
N VAL A 480 -8.88 -22.30 -3.99
CA VAL A 480 -9.15 -22.73 -5.36
C VAL A 480 -7.95 -22.41 -6.24
N LEU A 481 -7.53 -23.33 -7.08
CA LEU A 481 -6.52 -23.12 -8.13
C LEU A 481 -7.20 -23.03 -9.50
N LEU A 482 -6.99 -21.93 -10.22
CA LEU A 482 -7.41 -21.79 -11.62
C LEU A 482 -6.18 -21.80 -12.53
N THR A 483 -6.15 -22.70 -13.51
CA THR A 483 -4.99 -22.79 -14.43
C THR A 483 -5.40 -23.20 -15.84
N GLY A 484 -4.67 -22.70 -16.85
CA GLY A 484 -4.77 -23.15 -18.23
C GLY A 484 -4.05 -24.47 -18.52
N ASP A 485 -3.31 -24.99 -17.54
CA ASP A 485 -2.51 -26.21 -17.69
C ASP A 485 -3.36 -27.48 -17.77
N ARG A 486 -2.66 -28.58 -18.10
CA ARG A 486 -3.27 -29.91 -18.13
C ARG A 486 -3.57 -30.42 -16.72
N GLU A 487 -4.59 -31.28 -16.60
CA GLU A 487 -5.05 -31.84 -15.34
C GLU A 487 -3.93 -32.39 -14.46
N PHE A 488 -2.99 -33.14 -15.04
CA PHE A 488 -1.90 -33.74 -14.27
C PHE A 488 -1.03 -32.71 -13.56
N ALA A 489 -0.61 -31.65 -14.27
CA ALA A 489 0.21 -30.57 -13.69
C ALA A 489 -0.56 -29.80 -12.60
N ALA A 490 -1.83 -29.52 -12.84
CA ALA A 490 -2.70 -28.84 -11.90
C ALA A 490 -2.91 -29.66 -10.61
N ARG A 491 -3.17 -30.97 -10.72
CA ARG A 491 -3.32 -31.86 -9.57
C ARG A 491 -2.03 -32.13 -8.81
N LYS A 492 -0.87 -32.05 -9.49
CA LYS A 492 0.44 -32.11 -8.84
C LYS A 492 0.60 -30.92 -7.90
N VAL A 493 0.32 -29.71 -8.37
CA VAL A 493 0.35 -28.48 -7.54
C VAL A 493 -0.64 -28.59 -6.39
N GLN A 494 -1.88 -29.01 -6.63
CA GLN A 494 -2.89 -29.24 -5.59
C GLN A 494 -2.38 -30.14 -4.46
N ARG A 495 -1.75 -31.26 -4.81
CA ARG A 495 -1.21 -32.20 -3.80
C ARG A 495 -0.03 -31.63 -3.02
N GLN A 496 0.78 -30.79 -3.64
CA GLN A 496 1.94 -30.17 -3.00
C GLN A 496 1.57 -28.99 -2.10
N THR A 497 0.46 -28.33 -2.37
CA THR A 497 0.07 -27.10 -1.66
C THR A 497 -1.09 -27.29 -0.69
N GLY A 498 -1.85 -28.40 -0.81
CA GLY A 498 -3.04 -28.61 -0.01
C GLY A 498 -4.28 -27.79 -0.42
N ILE A 499 -4.27 -27.16 -1.61
CA ILE A 499 -5.41 -26.43 -2.16
C ILE A 499 -6.62 -27.36 -2.34
N ASP A 500 -7.83 -26.91 -1.92
CA ASP A 500 -9.04 -27.75 -1.87
C ASP A 500 -9.55 -28.13 -3.26
N GLN A 501 -9.67 -27.15 -4.16
CA GLN A 501 -10.22 -27.38 -5.50
C GLN A 501 -9.29 -26.90 -6.59
N VAL A 502 -9.32 -27.58 -7.72
CA VAL A 502 -8.54 -27.23 -8.91
C VAL A 502 -9.38 -27.32 -10.16
N TYR A 503 -9.30 -26.25 -10.97
CA TYR A 503 -9.88 -26.18 -12.31
C TYR A 503 -8.75 -25.99 -13.32
N PHE A 504 -8.75 -26.80 -14.36
CA PHE A 504 -7.66 -26.91 -15.34
C PHE A 504 -8.18 -26.74 -16.77
N HIS A 505 -7.28 -26.57 -17.74
CA HIS A 505 -7.58 -26.28 -19.16
C HIS A 505 -8.43 -25.01 -19.36
N LEU A 506 -8.30 -24.02 -18.48
CA LEU A 506 -9.11 -22.80 -18.54
C LEU A 506 -8.47 -21.75 -19.46
N LEU A 507 -9.28 -21.19 -20.34
CA LEU A 507 -8.97 -19.95 -21.04
C LEU A 507 -9.17 -18.73 -20.10
N PRO A 508 -8.60 -17.57 -20.40
CA PRO A 508 -8.76 -16.36 -19.56
C PRO A 508 -10.23 -16.00 -19.29
N GLU A 509 -11.10 -16.12 -20.29
CA GLU A 509 -12.53 -15.84 -20.17
C GLU A 509 -13.23 -16.86 -19.25
N GLU A 510 -12.79 -18.12 -19.27
CA GLU A 510 -13.34 -19.18 -18.41
C GLU A 510 -12.89 -18.99 -16.95
N LYS A 511 -11.67 -18.51 -16.71
CA LYS A 511 -11.22 -18.10 -15.37
C LYS A 511 -12.13 -17.01 -14.80
N LEU A 512 -12.43 -15.97 -15.61
CA LEU A 512 -13.35 -14.91 -15.23
C LEU A 512 -14.74 -15.44 -14.85
N GLU A 513 -15.30 -16.36 -15.63
CA GLU A 513 -16.61 -16.97 -15.35
C GLU A 513 -16.59 -17.80 -14.05
N HIS A 514 -15.49 -18.50 -13.76
CA HIS A 514 -15.32 -19.19 -12.47
C HIS A 514 -15.31 -18.22 -11.29
N VAL A 515 -14.59 -17.09 -11.40
CA VAL A 515 -14.58 -16.04 -10.36
C VAL A 515 -16.00 -15.48 -10.15
N LYS A 516 -16.71 -15.12 -11.23
CA LYS A 516 -18.09 -14.62 -11.15
C LYS A 516 -19.04 -15.60 -10.47
N ARG A 517 -18.91 -16.89 -10.76
CA ARG A 517 -19.76 -17.92 -10.16
C ARG A 517 -19.48 -18.08 -8.67
N LEU A 518 -18.21 -18.14 -8.27
CA LEU A 518 -17.84 -18.27 -6.85
C LEU A 518 -18.28 -17.03 -6.05
N ARG A 519 -18.21 -15.85 -6.65
CA ARG A 519 -18.62 -14.60 -6.03
C ARG A 519 -20.13 -14.49 -5.75
N GLN A 520 -20.97 -15.32 -6.37
CA GLN A 520 -22.42 -15.36 -6.07
C GLN A 520 -22.71 -15.89 -4.66
N ASP A 521 -21.89 -16.83 -4.19
CA ASP A 521 -22.11 -17.56 -2.94
C ASP A 521 -21.06 -17.25 -1.86
N ALA A 522 -19.95 -16.59 -2.21
CA ALA A 522 -18.81 -16.33 -1.34
C ALA A 522 -18.19 -14.93 -1.57
N HIS A 523 -17.43 -14.46 -0.60
CA HIS A 523 -16.54 -13.32 -0.79
C HIS A 523 -15.17 -13.81 -1.25
N VAL A 524 -14.76 -13.34 -2.41
CA VAL A 524 -13.63 -13.90 -3.17
C VAL A 524 -12.43 -12.97 -3.16
N LEU A 525 -11.28 -13.50 -2.74
CA LEU A 525 -9.95 -12.94 -3.00
C LEU A 525 -9.34 -13.68 -4.19
N ALA A 526 -8.95 -12.96 -5.24
CA ALA A 526 -8.19 -13.52 -6.35
C ALA A 526 -6.72 -13.08 -6.27
N VAL A 527 -5.79 -14.02 -6.48
CA VAL A 527 -4.34 -13.79 -6.47
C VAL A 527 -3.75 -14.27 -7.79
N GLY A 528 -3.04 -13.39 -8.50
CA GLY A 528 -2.47 -13.66 -9.81
C GLY A 528 -1.23 -12.81 -10.12
N ASP A 529 -0.67 -12.95 -11.33
CA ASP A 529 0.46 -12.14 -11.80
C ASP A 529 0.04 -10.75 -12.36
N GLY A 530 -1.26 -10.52 -12.49
CA GLY A 530 -1.82 -9.25 -13.00
C GLY A 530 -1.70 -9.05 -14.50
N ILE A 531 -1.05 -9.92 -15.24
CA ILE A 531 -0.87 -9.82 -16.70
C ILE A 531 -1.90 -10.71 -17.41
N ASN A 532 -1.90 -11.99 -17.09
CA ASN A 532 -2.79 -12.98 -17.70
C ASN A 532 -4.17 -13.03 -17.02
N ASP A 533 -4.22 -12.65 -15.76
CA ASP A 533 -5.40 -12.77 -14.90
C ASP A 533 -6.04 -11.44 -14.55
N ALA A 534 -5.67 -10.35 -15.24
CA ALA A 534 -6.17 -9.00 -14.98
C ALA A 534 -7.70 -8.92 -14.87
N LEU A 535 -8.43 -9.65 -15.74
CA LEU A 535 -9.89 -9.69 -15.71
C LEU A 535 -10.43 -10.43 -14.48
N ALA A 536 -9.78 -11.53 -14.06
CA ALA A 536 -10.16 -12.30 -12.89
C ALA A 536 -9.89 -11.53 -11.60
N LEU A 537 -8.75 -10.81 -11.52
CA LEU A 537 -8.40 -9.94 -10.40
C LEU A 537 -9.39 -8.79 -10.24
N ALA A 538 -9.75 -8.12 -11.35
CA ALA A 538 -10.69 -7.00 -11.33
C ALA A 538 -12.13 -7.41 -11.00
N GLU A 539 -12.53 -8.66 -11.28
CA GLU A 539 -13.87 -9.17 -11.00
C GLU A 539 -14.04 -9.64 -9.56
N ALA A 540 -12.99 -10.06 -8.87
CA ALA A 540 -13.04 -10.50 -7.48
C ALA A 540 -13.50 -9.37 -6.53
N ASP A 541 -13.85 -9.70 -5.28
CA ASP A 541 -14.12 -8.67 -4.26
C ASP A 541 -12.84 -7.93 -3.88
N VAL A 542 -11.71 -8.66 -3.87
CA VAL A 542 -10.36 -8.10 -3.77
C VAL A 542 -9.43 -8.85 -4.73
N GLY A 543 -8.70 -8.13 -5.57
CA GLY A 543 -7.65 -8.67 -6.42
C GLY A 543 -6.27 -8.34 -5.89
N ILE A 544 -5.39 -9.35 -5.77
CA ILE A 544 -3.98 -9.18 -5.39
C ILE A 544 -3.08 -9.56 -6.58
N ALA A 545 -2.24 -8.63 -7.03
CA ALA A 545 -1.20 -8.91 -8.02
C ALA A 545 0.15 -9.21 -7.34
N MET A 546 0.78 -10.31 -7.74
CA MET A 546 2.12 -10.71 -7.31
C MET A 546 3.20 -10.09 -8.19
N GLY A 547 4.39 -9.80 -7.62
CA GLY A 547 5.55 -9.34 -8.39
C GLY A 547 5.28 -8.07 -9.20
N ALA A 548 4.47 -7.17 -8.68
CA ALA A 548 4.00 -6.00 -9.40
C ALA A 548 5.11 -4.98 -9.71
N MET A 549 6.31 -5.15 -9.12
CA MET A 549 7.44 -4.26 -9.37
C MET A 549 7.84 -4.30 -10.85
N GLY A 550 7.78 -3.14 -11.49
CA GLY A 550 8.08 -3.01 -12.93
C GLY A 550 6.95 -3.39 -13.88
N SER A 551 5.83 -3.90 -13.39
CA SER A 551 4.65 -4.24 -14.21
C SER A 551 3.51 -3.26 -13.99
N ASP A 552 3.40 -2.27 -14.87
CA ASP A 552 2.31 -1.30 -14.82
C ASP A 552 0.93 -1.97 -14.96
N VAL A 553 0.84 -3.04 -15.73
CA VAL A 553 -0.40 -3.80 -15.95
C VAL A 553 -0.83 -4.48 -14.64
N ALA A 554 0.09 -5.14 -13.95
CA ALA A 554 -0.18 -5.76 -12.65
C ALA A 554 -0.62 -4.73 -11.60
N ILE A 555 0.09 -3.59 -11.54
CA ILE A 555 -0.28 -2.50 -10.63
C ILE A 555 -1.68 -1.97 -10.97
N GLN A 556 -2.07 -1.83 -12.24
CA GLN A 556 -3.37 -1.28 -12.62
C GLN A 556 -4.53 -2.26 -12.45
N SER A 557 -4.32 -3.54 -12.68
CA SER A 557 -5.39 -4.55 -12.70
C SER A 557 -5.87 -5.00 -11.33
N ALA A 558 -5.01 -4.93 -10.30
CA ALA A 558 -5.32 -5.40 -8.97
C ALA A 558 -5.70 -4.27 -8.00
N ASP A 559 -6.37 -4.59 -6.92
CA ASP A 559 -6.72 -3.69 -5.82
C ASP A 559 -5.57 -3.55 -4.81
N ILE A 560 -4.77 -4.60 -4.68
CA ILE A 560 -3.58 -4.69 -3.86
C ILE A 560 -2.44 -5.22 -4.73
N ALA A 561 -1.30 -4.56 -4.70
CA ALA A 561 -0.12 -4.99 -5.44
C ALA A 561 1.01 -5.36 -4.47
N LEU A 562 1.52 -6.60 -4.60
CA LEU A 562 2.70 -7.05 -3.88
C LEU A 562 3.93 -6.72 -4.74
N MET A 563 4.77 -5.82 -4.23
CA MET A 563 5.95 -5.36 -4.95
C MET A 563 7.03 -6.42 -5.03
N ASN A 564 7.05 -7.33 -4.06
CA ASN A 564 7.88 -8.53 -4.04
C ASN A 564 7.07 -9.79 -4.42
N ASN A 565 7.78 -10.89 -4.60
CA ASN A 565 7.20 -12.18 -4.95
C ASN A 565 6.98 -13.11 -3.73
N ASP A 566 6.71 -12.57 -2.53
CA ASP A 566 6.52 -13.34 -1.31
C ASP A 566 5.04 -13.63 -1.05
N LEU A 567 4.65 -14.91 -1.14
CA LEU A 567 3.29 -15.38 -0.86
C LEU A 567 2.86 -15.14 0.60
N ASN A 568 3.79 -15.06 1.56
CA ASN A 568 3.48 -14.81 2.96
C ASN A 568 2.82 -13.45 3.19
N ASN A 569 2.93 -12.53 2.24
CA ASN A 569 2.25 -11.25 2.31
C ASN A 569 0.73 -11.37 2.20
N ILE A 570 0.18 -12.47 1.67
CA ILE A 570 -1.25 -12.69 1.56
C ILE A 570 -1.88 -12.93 2.94
N PRO A 571 -1.51 -13.96 3.72
CA PRO A 571 -2.04 -14.14 5.07
C PRO A 571 -1.69 -12.95 5.98
N PHE A 572 -0.53 -12.31 5.78
CA PHE A 572 -0.15 -11.11 6.53
C PHE A 572 -1.14 -9.95 6.33
N VAL A 573 -1.45 -9.57 5.09
CA VAL A 573 -2.37 -8.45 4.82
C VAL A 573 -3.78 -8.75 5.30
N MET A 574 -4.22 -10.01 5.25
CA MET A 574 -5.51 -10.44 5.79
C MET A 574 -5.55 -10.35 7.33
N SER A 575 -4.50 -10.77 8.01
CA SER A 575 -4.34 -10.64 9.47
C SER A 575 -4.30 -9.18 9.88
N LEU A 576 -3.54 -8.34 9.17
CA LEU A 576 -3.47 -6.90 9.37
C LEU A 576 -4.85 -6.24 9.23
N ALA A 577 -5.63 -6.63 8.22
CA ALA A 577 -6.98 -6.14 8.01
C ALA A 577 -7.90 -6.47 9.19
N ARG A 578 -7.86 -7.71 9.70
CA ARG A 578 -8.65 -8.15 10.88
C ARG A 578 -8.24 -7.40 12.14
N SER A 579 -6.94 -7.24 12.39
CA SER A 579 -6.41 -6.47 13.52
C SER A 579 -6.84 -5.02 13.44
N THR A 580 -6.78 -4.41 12.27
CA THR A 580 -7.23 -3.03 12.01
C THR A 580 -8.70 -2.88 12.35
N LYS A 581 -9.56 -3.76 11.84
CA LYS A 581 -11.01 -3.76 12.13
C LYS A 581 -11.29 -3.94 13.63
N SER A 582 -10.60 -4.85 14.29
CA SER A 582 -10.73 -5.07 15.74
C SER A 582 -10.40 -3.79 16.53
N ILE A 583 -9.29 -3.13 16.18
CA ILE A 583 -8.87 -1.87 16.83
C ILE A 583 -9.88 -0.76 16.55
N MET A 584 -10.46 -0.67 15.34
CA MET A 584 -11.52 0.28 15.02
C MET A 584 -12.74 0.09 15.94
N TYR A 585 -13.21 -1.15 16.14
CA TYR A 585 -14.31 -1.44 17.06
C TYR A 585 -13.97 -1.12 18.53
N GLN A 586 -12.74 -1.39 18.97
CA GLN A 586 -12.26 -0.98 20.29
C GLN A 586 -12.30 0.55 20.43
N ASN A 587 -11.83 1.27 19.41
CA ASN A 587 -11.84 2.74 19.38
C ASN A 587 -13.27 3.31 19.43
N ILE A 588 -14.23 2.69 18.74
CA ILE A 588 -15.65 3.04 18.85
C ILE A 588 -16.09 2.91 20.32
N GLY A 589 -15.83 1.78 20.95
CA GLY A 589 -16.18 1.55 22.36
C GLY A 589 -15.54 2.56 23.32
N ILE A 590 -14.26 2.90 23.09
CA ILE A 590 -13.53 3.91 23.88
C ILE A 590 -14.16 5.29 23.71
N ALA A 591 -14.37 5.74 22.46
CA ALA A 591 -14.95 7.03 22.15
C ALA A 591 -16.32 7.22 22.82
N PHE A 592 -17.17 6.18 22.74
CA PHE A 592 -18.48 6.16 23.36
C PHE A 592 -18.43 6.24 24.89
N SER A 593 -17.60 5.39 25.48
CA SER A 593 -17.50 5.30 26.94
C SER A 593 -16.99 6.61 27.53
N VAL A 594 -15.95 7.19 26.94
CA VAL A 594 -15.39 8.47 27.38
C VAL A 594 -16.44 9.58 27.24
N SER A 595 -17.10 9.70 26.07
CA SER A 595 -18.12 10.74 25.85
C SER A 595 -19.30 10.62 26.82
N LEU A 596 -19.77 9.40 27.09
CA LEU A 596 -20.88 9.17 28.02
C LEU A 596 -20.49 9.54 29.47
N ILE A 597 -19.31 9.10 29.91
CA ILE A 597 -18.81 9.41 31.26
C ILE A 597 -18.66 10.92 31.44
N MET A 598 -18.02 11.58 30.45
CA MET A 598 -17.80 13.02 30.50
C MET A 598 -19.14 13.80 30.51
N MET A 599 -20.12 13.36 29.72
CA MET A 599 -21.44 13.96 29.66
C MET A 599 -22.17 13.85 31.02
N ILE A 600 -22.12 12.70 31.69
CA ILE A 600 -22.68 12.50 33.02
C ILE A 600 -21.99 13.41 34.06
N LEU A 601 -20.64 13.44 34.08
CA LEU A 601 -19.87 14.25 35.02
C LEU A 601 -20.11 15.75 34.80
N ALA A 602 -20.29 16.20 33.58
CA ALA A 602 -20.66 17.58 33.26
C ALA A 602 -22.10 17.90 33.70
N ALA A 603 -23.06 16.99 33.48
CA ALA A 603 -24.44 17.17 33.85
C ALA A 603 -24.62 17.32 35.37
N VAL A 604 -23.89 16.56 36.18
CA VAL A 604 -23.90 16.67 37.64
C VAL A 604 -23.04 17.83 38.18
N GLY A 605 -22.33 18.56 37.30
CA GLY A 605 -21.54 19.75 37.66
C GLY A 605 -20.15 19.45 38.22
N VAL A 606 -19.66 18.22 38.11
CA VAL A 606 -18.29 17.83 38.52
C VAL A 606 -17.25 18.44 37.59
N ILE A 607 -17.56 18.49 36.28
CA ILE A 607 -16.65 19.02 35.25
C ILE A 607 -17.24 20.35 34.74
N PRO A 608 -16.56 21.49 35.01
CA PRO A 608 -16.96 22.77 34.42
C PRO A 608 -16.59 22.83 32.93
N ALA A 609 -17.26 23.71 32.17
CA ALA A 609 -17.10 23.80 30.70
C ALA A 609 -15.64 23.95 30.25
N LEU A 610 -14.83 24.75 30.96
CA LEU A 610 -13.41 24.94 30.65
C LEU A 610 -12.61 23.63 30.79
N ALA A 611 -12.74 22.94 31.92
CA ALA A 611 -12.09 21.65 32.13
C ALA A 611 -12.60 20.63 31.11
N GLY A 612 -13.89 20.65 30.79
CA GLY A 612 -14.49 19.82 29.75
C GLY A 612 -13.86 20.02 28.39
N ALA A 613 -13.55 21.24 27.99
CA ALA A 613 -12.90 21.57 26.73
C ALA A 613 -11.49 20.96 26.57
N PHE A 614 -10.80 20.65 27.66
CA PHE A 614 -9.52 19.93 27.63
C PHE A 614 -9.72 18.41 27.79
N LEU A 615 -10.55 18.00 28.75
CA LEU A 615 -10.67 16.60 29.14
C LEU A 615 -11.37 15.73 28.09
N HIS A 616 -12.28 16.27 27.27
CA HIS A 616 -12.95 15.49 26.23
C HIS A 616 -11.97 14.92 25.19
N ASN A 617 -10.78 15.54 25.02
CA ASN A 617 -9.73 15.07 24.12
C ASN A 617 -8.95 13.87 24.65
N ILE A 618 -9.12 13.48 25.92
CA ILE A 618 -8.51 12.26 26.47
C ILE A 618 -8.88 11.05 25.61
N GLY A 619 -10.14 10.98 25.13
CA GLY A 619 -10.59 9.93 24.22
C GLY A 619 -9.77 9.86 22.94
N ALA A 620 -9.46 10.99 22.33
CA ALA A 620 -8.64 11.07 21.12
C ALA A 620 -7.21 10.52 21.35
N PHE A 621 -6.56 10.90 22.47
CA PHE A 621 -5.24 10.38 22.81
C PHE A 621 -5.24 8.86 23.05
N VAL A 622 -6.25 8.34 23.75
CA VAL A 622 -6.38 6.89 23.98
C VAL A 622 -6.59 6.15 22.67
N ILE A 623 -7.40 6.68 21.74
CA ILE A 623 -7.63 6.13 20.41
C ILE A 623 -6.33 6.10 19.61
N LEU A 624 -5.52 7.17 19.60
CA LEU A 624 -4.24 7.23 18.93
C LEU A 624 -3.25 6.19 19.49
N ILE A 625 -3.15 6.07 20.82
CA ILE A 625 -2.31 5.06 21.47
C ILE A 625 -2.78 3.65 21.11
N ASN A 626 -4.09 3.38 21.14
CA ASN A 626 -4.62 2.08 20.76
C ASN A 626 -4.35 1.76 19.29
N SER A 627 -4.50 2.75 18.39
CA SER A 627 -4.22 2.61 16.95
C SER A 627 -2.74 2.36 16.66
N SER A 628 -1.84 2.92 17.47
CA SER A 628 -0.39 2.71 17.31
C SER A 628 0.06 1.26 17.56
N ARG A 629 -0.79 0.40 18.15
CA ARG A 629 -0.53 -1.04 18.32
C ARG A 629 -0.34 -1.73 16.97
N ILE A 630 -1.03 -1.29 15.92
CA ILE A 630 -0.87 -1.81 14.56
C ILE A 630 0.59 -1.69 14.09
N LEU A 631 1.28 -0.58 14.44
CA LEU A 631 2.68 -0.37 14.09
C LEU A 631 3.64 -1.30 14.85
N ARG A 632 3.22 -1.84 15.99
CA ARG A 632 4.04 -2.74 16.84
C ARG A 632 3.86 -4.21 16.45
N ASP A 633 2.63 -4.62 16.15
CA ASP A 633 2.31 -6.01 15.79
C ASP A 633 2.98 -6.44 14.47
N SER A 634 3.39 -5.47 13.64
CA SER A 634 4.15 -5.70 12.40
C SER A 634 5.64 -6.00 12.60
N GLY A 635 6.19 -5.81 13.79
CA GLY A 635 7.62 -6.00 14.11
C GLY A 635 7.95 -7.33 14.81
N GLY A 636 6.98 -8.19 15.03
CA GLY A 636 7.10 -9.37 15.88
C GLY A 636 7.46 -10.69 15.19
N GLU A 637 7.70 -10.70 13.88
CA GLU A 637 8.21 -11.88 13.14
C GLU A 637 9.43 -11.47 12.31
N GLY A 638 10.58 -11.35 12.96
CA GLY A 638 11.90 -11.19 12.41
C GLY A 638 12.80 -12.32 12.85
#